data_30f8574425bd2e68dc7556c2cb4b4d32
#
_entry.id   30f8574425bd2e68dc7556c2cb4b4d32
#
_cell.length_a   1.000
_cell.length_b   1.000
_cell.length_c   1.000
_cell.angle_alpha   90.00
_cell.angle_beta   90.00
_cell.angle_gamma   90.00
#
_symmetry.space_group_name_H-M   'P 1'
#
loop_
_entity.id
_entity.type
_entity.pdbx_description
1 polymer ?
#
loop_
_entity_poly.entity_id
_entity_poly.type
_entity_poly.pdbx_seq_one_letter_code
_entity_poly.pdbx_strand_id
1 'polypeptide(L)'
;MAVWKIRIVCFPQKWKQFLNLLPNASQKSSASLRLANQWAASGKFALHYGPAALLREREKSVKSGCEDRRAKNQGSIQPPARKNSPAQKNGIRKSKTSRWRAAVLIFVQLCMVAHIIQWRFMGKTISPIEPSETMQTLQGGAINAGFIFFAVAILATLIFGRFVCGWGCHILALQDFCAWMLKKIGLTPKPFRSRLLVYVPLGAALYMFVWPTAARFFSSSGPGPLIPKFTNHLVTNNFWQTFPSVPVAIPFLIICGFVTVYFLGSKGFCTYACPYGGFFGLADKLAPFRIRVTDACNQCGHCTATCTSNVLVHAEVKAYKMVVDPGCMKCMDCVSVCPNDALYVGFGKPAIAVSKSSGKTRNYSVTWPEEILGAAVFLGSLLSVRGVYGLVPFLMALGYASVTTFLTLKTWRLLRASELSFYRFNLTSSGRIQKAGWGFLGFSIFWVGLNAHSGWVRYHEFEGDRAFQRIQIPDELALAQTNPDPWLSPIDRENILEGEKHFQRASNFGLFMNSEALSKLAWFEYLSGDAEQSVELLSQAAEHQKGQARALSLYYRGTILNRLGRYEQARTSLDEALAQRGDLILARQEKGESLWQLGRKEEAIAVWIDAVQRNASLALTNNLLAGAEQSLGRFVEGTAHENQADQSTPDVPLYHWMLGMRLKALGMNELAEKHFHRAIQLDPGYQERPK
;
A
#
# COMPACT_ATOMS: atom_id res chain seq x y z
N MET A 1 5.89 7.86 -5.56
CA MET A 1 5.45 7.61 -6.93
C MET A 1 5.16 6.15 -7.26
N ALA A 2 5.86 5.17 -6.77
CA ALA A 2 5.66 3.75 -7.12
C ALA A 2 4.63 2.96 -6.28
N VAL A 3 3.80 3.62 -5.50
CA VAL A 3 2.80 2.98 -4.62
C VAL A 3 1.61 2.36 -5.38
N TRP A 4 1.51 2.64 -6.68
CA TRP A 4 0.36 2.26 -7.50
C TRP A 4 0.35 0.81 -7.99
N LYS A 5 1.50 0.14 -8.09
CA LYS A 5 1.54 -1.27 -8.56
C LYS A 5 1.11 -2.31 -7.52
N ILE A 6 0.98 -1.93 -6.24
CA ILE A 6 0.55 -2.86 -5.18
C ILE A 6 -0.95 -3.22 -5.31
N ARG A 7 -1.74 -2.43 -6.02
CA ARG A 7 -3.19 -2.67 -6.17
C ARG A 7 -3.58 -3.64 -7.28
N ILE A 8 -2.74 -3.83 -8.28
CA ILE A 8 -3.01 -4.79 -9.36
C ILE A 8 -2.89 -6.25 -8.87
N VAL A 9 -2.26 -6.47 -7.72
CA VAL A 9 -2.12 -7.82 -7.12
C VAL A 9 -3.35 -8.23 -6.28
N CYS A 10 -4.30 -7.34 -6.05
CA CYS A 10 -5.55 -7.63 -5.32
C CYS A 10 -6.77 -7.84 -6.20
N PHE A 11 -6.65 -8.01 -7.51
CA PHE A 11 -7.66 -8.72 -8.27
C PHE A 11 -7.66 -10.18 -7.81
N PRO A 12 -8.81 -10.83 -7.67
CA PRO A 12 -8.98 -11.96 -6.74
C PRO A 12 -7.96 -13.06 -6.94
N GLN A 13 -7.52 -13.68 -5.86
CA GLN A 13 -6.72 -14.91 -5.85
C GLN A 13 -7.30 -16.01 -6.76
N LYS A 14 -8.58 -15.97 -7.07
CA LYS A 14 -9.28 -16.84 -8.04
C LYS A 14 -8.66 -16.79 -9.44
N TRP A 15 -8.25 -15.60 -9.92
CA TRP A 15 -7.58 -15.49 -11.23
C TRP A 15 -6.19 -16.14 -11.27
N LYS A 16 -5.48 -16.19 -10.14
CA LYS A 16 -4.22 -16.94 -10.05
C LYS A 16 -4.42 -18.45 -9.90
N GLN A 17 -5.51 -18.88 -9.30
CA GLN A 17 -5.85 -20.29 -9.23
C GLN A 17 -6.22 -20.85 -10.61
N PHE A 18 -6.87 -20.05 -11.46
CA PHE A 18 -7.25 -20.45 -12.79
C PHE A 18 -6.06 -20.57 -13.76
N LEU A 19 -5.10 -19.69 -13.69
CA LEU A 19 -3.85 -19.79 -14.47
C LEU A 19 -2.93 -20.95 -14.03
N ASN A 20 -3.12 -21.49 -12.82
CA ASN A 20 -2.39 -22.62 -12.27
C ASN A 20 -3.14 -23.95 -12.36
N LEU A 21 -4.36 -23.99 -12.94
CA LEU A 21 -5.15 -25.20 -13.18
C LEU A 21 -4.86 -25.85 -14.53
N LEU A 22 -3.75 -25.51 -15.18
CA LEU A 22 -3.24 -26.29 -16.30
C LEU A 22 -2.36 -27.44 -15.78
N PRO A 23 -2.37 -28.65 -16.39
CA PRO A 23 -2.46 -29.91 -15.73
C PRO A 23 -1.14 -30.46 -15.19
N ASN A 24 -1.05 -30.61 -13.88
CA ASN A 24 -0.22 -31.63 -13.25
C ASN A 24 -0.93 -32.17 -12.01
N ALA A 25 -2.06 -32.81 -12.21
CA ALA A 25 -2.77 -33.52 -11.17
C ALA A 25 -2.80 -35.02 -11.50
N SER A 26 -1.76 -35.74 -11.11
CA SER A 26 -1.88 -37.16 -10.85
C SER A 26 -1.63 -37.43 -9.38
N GLN A 27 -2.68 -37.92 -8.72
CA GLN A 27 -2.67 -38.69 -7.48
C GLN A 27 -2.22 -38.01 -6.18
N LYS A 28 -3.14 -37.72 -5.27
CA LYS A 28 -3.34 -38.48 -4.03
C LYS A 28 -4.45 -37.86 -3.19
N SER A 29 -5.54 -38.60 -3.10
CA SER A 29 -6.63 -38.35 -2.16
C SER A 29 -6.36 -39.00 -0.80
N SER A 30 -7.05 -38.50 0.23
CA SER A 30 -7.40 -39.21 1.47
C SER A 30 -6.40 -39.38 2.60
N ALA A 31 -5.65 -38.32 3.00
CA ALA A 31 -4.94 -38.38 4.28
C ALA A 31 -5.07 -37.16 5.19
N SER A 32 -5.64 -36.05 4.72
CA SER A 32 -5.67 -34.77 5.45
C SER A 32 -6.91 -34.52 6.32
N LEU A 33 -7.92 -35.38 6.26
CA LEU A 33 -9.12 -35.25 7.12
C LEU A 33 -9.05 -35.98 8.47
N ARG A 34 -7.99 -36.74 8.76
CA ARG A 34 -7.83 -37.45 10.04
C ARG A 34 -6.93 -36.77 11.07
N LEU A 35 -6.21 -35.73 10.70
CA LEU A 35 -5.31 -35.02 11.62
C LEU A 35 -5.94 -33.79 12.32
N ALA A 36 -7.06 -33.29 11.82
CA ALA A 36 -7.76 -32.16 12.44
C ALA A 36 -8.60 -32.55 13.68
N ASN A 37 -8.96 -33.82 13.83
CA ASN A 37 -9.81 -34.29 14.94
C ASN A 37 -9.02 -34.87 16.13
N GLN A 38 -7.70 -34.91 16.10
CA GLN A 38 -6.89 -35.42 17.22
C GLN A 38 -6.32 -34.34 18.15
N TRP A 39 -6.48 -33.05 17.82
CA TRP A 39 -6.02 -31.92 18.66
C TRP A 39 -7.08 -31.32 19.58
N ALA A 40 -8.32 -31.77 19.47
CA ALA A 40 -9.43 -31.29 20.30
C ALA A 40 -9.68 -32.11 21.58
N ALA A 41 -8.89 -33.17 21.85
CA ALA A 41 -9.19 -34.13 22.93
C ALA A 41 -8.13 -34.27 24.02
N SER A 42 -7.16 -33.34 24.16
CA SER A 42 -6.21 -33.39 25.29
C SER A 42 -6.15 -32.06 26.05
N GLY A 43 -7.28 -31.71 26.64
CA GLY A 43 -7.32 -30.72 27.73
C GLY A 43 -7.00 -31.41 29.05
N LYS A 44 -5.85 -31.11 29.64
CA LYS A 44 -5.58 -31.16 31.09
C LYS A 44 -4.13 -30.79 31.34
N PHE A 45 -3.86 -29.59 31.80
CA PHE A 45 -2.74 -29.34 32.70
C PHE A 45 -3.22 -28.42 33.82
N ALA A 46 -3.18 -28.98 35.03
CA ALA A 46 -3.60 -28.35 36.27
C ALA A 46 -2.50 -27.41 36.76
N LEU A 47 -2.93 -26.20 37.16
CA LEU A 47 -2.12 -25.29 37.94
C LEU A 47 -2.14 -25.75 39.41
N HIS A 48 -0.97 -26.02 39.96
CA HIS A 48 -0.78 -26.23 41.38
C HIS A 48 -0.31 -24.95 42.06
N TYR A 49 -0.97 -24.67 43.20
CA TYR A 49 -0.82 -23.55 44.12
C TYR A 49 0.47 -23.58 44.93
N GLY A 50 0.91 -22.36 45.34
CA GLY A 50 1.37 -22.03 46.67
C GLY A 50 2.66 -21.22 46.74
N PRO A 51 2.99 -20.57 47.87
CA PRO A 51 2.11 -19.99 48.86
C PRO A 51 2.40 -18.51 49.20
N ALA A 52 1.36 -17.79 49.50
CA ALA A 52 1.40 -16.47 50.13
C ALA A 52 1.73 -16.58 51.63
N ALA A 53 3.00 -16.52 51.99
CA ALA A 53 3.39 -16.54 53.41
C ALA A 53 4.72 -15.85 53.76
N LEU A 54 5.26 -14.94 52.94
CA LEU A 54 6.54 -14.25 53.25
C LEU A 54 6.57 -12.74 53.02
N LEU A 55 5.40 -12.08 52.97
CA LEU A 55 5.34 -10.61 52.81
C LEU A 55 4.67 -9.84 53.96
N ARG A 56 4.58 -10.44 55.17
CA ARG A 56 3.94 -9.77 56.34
C ARG A 56 4.90 -9.27 57.41
N GLU A 57 6.20 -9.42 57.29
CA GLU A 57 7.17 -8.96 58.28
C GLU A 57 8.07 -7.79 57.88
N ARG A 58 7.90 -7.21 56.70
CA ARG A 58 8.69 -6.03 56.27
C ARG A 58 7.96 -4.69 56.30
N GLU A 59 6.69 -4.65 56.71
CA GLU A 59 5.91 -3.40 56.79
C GLU A 59 5.92 -2.68 58.13
N LYS A 60 6.53 -3.21 59.15
CA LYS A 60 6.54 -2.58 60.49
C LYS A 60 7.81 -1.79 60.84
N SER A 61 8.84 -1.76 59.97
CA SER A 61 10.09 -1.05 60.25
C SER A 61 10.30 0.26 59.51
N VAL A 62 9.35 0.71 58.69
CA VAL A 62 9.52 1.93 57.85
C VAL A 62 8.57 3.06 58.25
N LYS A 63 7.70 2.89 59.27
CA LYS A 63 6.73 3.95 59.66
C LYS A 63 7.16 4.89 60.78
N SER A 64 8.40 4.81 61.33
CA SER A 64 8.85 5.73 62.38
C SER A 64 9.88 6.77 61.98
N GLY A 65 10.18 6.91 60.69
CA GLY A 65 11.23 7.82 60.21
C GLY A 65 10.78 8.96 59.28
N CYS A 66 9.49 9.16 59.05
CA CYS A 66 8.98 10.06 58.02
C CYS A 66 8.14 11.25 58.48
N GLU A 67 7.92 11.46 59.75
CA GLU A 67 7.11 12.61 60.23
C GLU A 67 7.89 13.85 60.62
N ASP A 68 9.19 13.81 60.75
CA ASP A 68 10.00 14.97 61.19
C ASP A 68 10.66 15.77 60.07
N ARG A 69 10.36 15.54 58.80
CA ARG A 69 10.90 16.31 57.65
C ARG A 69 9.85 17.07 56.82
N ARG A 70 8.61 17.21 57.33
CA ARG A 70 7.54 17.93 56.59
C ARG A 70 7.40 19.43 56.94
N ALA A 71 8.17 19.95 57.90
CA ALA A 71 7.99 21.32 58.44
C ALA A 71 9.05 22.33 58.02
N LYS A 72 9.99 22.03 57.13
CA LYS A 72 11.06 22.99 56.70
C LYS A 72 11.41 22.99 55.22
N ASN A 73 10.45 23.03 54.31
CA ASN A 73 10.72 23.38 52.91
C ASN A 73 9.46 23.83 52.16
N GLN A 74 8.74 24.82 52.65
CA GLN A 74 7.90 25.69 51.83
C GLN A 74 8.75 26.91 51.43
N GLY A 75 9.82 26.66 50.69
CA GLY A 75 10.54 27.64 49.93
C GLY A 75 10.09 27.50 48.48
N SER A 76 9.48 28.53 47.92
CA SER A 76 9.16 28.68 46.51
C SER A 76 10.34 28.28 45.64
N ILE A 77 10.28 27.13 44.97
CA ILE A 77 11.27 26.75 43.94
C ILE A 77 10.95 27.61 42.72
N GLN A 78 11.44 28.83 42.70
CA GLN A 78 11.70 29.55 41.44
C GLN A 78 12.67 28.70 40.61
N PRO A 79 12.41 28.47 39.30
CA PRO A 79 13.40 27.83 38.44
C PRO A 79 14.70 28.63 38.50
N PRO A 80 15.89 28.01 38.62
CA PRO A 80 17.15 28.72 38.78
C PRO A 80 17.29 29.72 37.65
N ALA A 81 17.48 31.00 38.04
CA ALA A 81 17.74 32.09 37.13
C ALA A 81 18.87 31.66 36.19
N ARG A 82 18.64 31.71 34.90
CA ARG A 82 19.62 31.44 33.84
C ARG A 82 20.80 32.36 34.06
N LYS A 83 21.89 31.86 34.64
CA LYS A 83 23.18 32.60 34.65
C LYS A 83 23.50 32.87 33.19
N ASN A 84 23.44 34.12 32.81
CA ASN A 84 23.84 34.62 31.49
C ASN A 84 25.28 34.23 31.22
N SER A 85 25.49 33.16 30.50
CA SER A 85 26.80 32.81 29.97
C SER A 85 27.16 33.81 28.85
N PRO A 86 28.36 34.30 28.74
CA PRO A 86 28.77 35.35 27.77
C PRO A 86 28.54 34.97 26.30
N ALA A 87 28.29 33.68 25.99
CA ALA A 87 28.06 33.17 24.65
C ALA A 87 26.68 33.51 24.04
N GLN A 88 25.76 34.14 24.77
CA GLN A 88 24.39 34.40 24.34
C GLN A 88 24.20 35.66 23.49
N LYS A 89 25.26 36.47 23.30
CA LYS A 89 25.22 37.73 22.51
C LYS A 89 25.50 37.55 21.02
N ASN A 90 26.08 36.42 20.58
CA ASN A 90 26.30 36.17 19.16
C ASN A 90 25.20 35.23 18.62
N GLY A 91 24.34 35.71 17.69
CA GLY A 91 23.30 34.90 17.02
C GLY A 91 23.88 33.66 16.35
N ILE A 92 23.06 32.60 16.18
CA ILE A 92 23.47 31.34 15.54
C ILE A 92 24.01 31.63 14.14
N ARG A 93 25.22 31.16 13.82
CA ARG A 93 25.83 31.28 12.49
C ARG A 93 24.93 30.61 11.44
N LYS A 94 24.84 31.21 10.24
CA LYS A 94 24.10 30.55 9.11
C LYS A 94 24.89 29.33 8.64
N SER A 95 24.20 28.19 8.48
CA SER A 95 24.82 26.96 7.98
C SER A 95 25.31 27.11 6.55
N LYS A 96 26.63 26.93 6.32
CA LYS A 96 27.23 26.86 4.99
C LYS A 96 26.82 25.55 4.27
N THR A 97 26.76 24.45 5.00
CA THR A 97 26.41 23.12 4.49
C THR A 97 24.96 23.06 3.96
N SER A 98 24.04 23.80 4.58
CA SER A 98 22.64 23.88 4.13
C SER A 98 22.51 24.37 2.68
N ARG A 99 23.35 25.30 2.23
CA ARG A 99 23.35 25.80 0.84
C ARG A 99 23.83 24.75 -0.14
N TRP A 100 24.95 24.07 0.16
CA TRP A 100 25.47 22.99 -0.66
C TRP A 100 24.50 21.83 -0.77
N ARG A 101 23.89 21.47 0.36
CA ARG A 101 22.86 20.42 0.38
C ARG A 101 21.64 20.81 -0.45
N ALA A 102 21.17 22.04 -0.36
CA ALA A 102 20.08 22.53 -1.22
C ALA A 102 20.43 22.45 -2.71
N ALA A 103 21.68 22.83 -3.08
CA ALA A 103 22.16 22.71 -4.47
C ALA A 103 22.16 21.25 -4.95
N VAL A 104 22.65 20.30 -4.14
CA VAL A 104 22.64 18.87 -4.48
C VAL A 104 21.21 18.34 -4.61
N LEU A 105 20.30 18.68 -3.70
CA LEU A 105 18.91 18.26 -3.77
C LEU A 105 18.19 18.84 -5.00
N ILE A 106 18.46 20.09 -5.36
CA ILE A 106 17.94 20.71 -6.61
C ILE A 106 18.50 19.96 -7.83
N PHE A 107 19.80 19.68 -7.83
CA PHE A 107 20.42 18.91 -8.90
C PHE A 107 19.78 17.53 -9.10
N VAL A 108 19.47 16.82 -8.01
CA VAL A 108 18.72 15.54 -8.08
C VAL A 108 17.35 15.73 -8.74
N GLN A 109 16.61 16.82 -8.42
CA GLN A 109 15.33 17.11 -9.09
C GLN A 109 15.52 17.40 -10.59
N LEU A 110 16.57 18.14 -10.96
CA LEU A 110 16.89 18.39 -12.37
C LEU A 110 17.24 17.08 -13.11
N CYS A 111 17.99 16.17 -12.49
CA CYS A 111 18.24 14.83 -13.06
C CYS A 111 16.95 14.04 -13.27
N MET A 112 15.99 14.11 -12.34
CA MET A 112 14.67 13.46 -12.50
C MET A 112 13.89 14.05 -13.69
N VAL A 113 13.89 15.38 -13.83
CA VAL A 113 13.25 16.05 -14.98
C VAL A 113 13.96 15.67 -16.30
N ALA A 114 15.29 15.68 -16.32
CA ALA A 114 16.06 15.26 -17.49
C ALA A 114 15.78 13.80 -17.89
N HIS A 115 15.61 12.91 -16.91
CA HIS A 115 15.24 11.51 -17.15
C HIS A 115 13.84 11.38 -17.77
N ILE A 116 12.86 12.18 -17.31
CA ILE A 116 11.51 12.21 -17.92
C ILE A 116 11.59 12.74 -19.36
N ILE A 117 12.36 13.79 -19.61
CA ILE A 117 12.57 14.37 -20.94
C ILE A 117 13.23 13.33 -21.87
N GLN A 118 14.31 12.68 -21.43
CA GLN A 118 14.99 11.64 -22.17
C GLN A 118 14.02 10.51 -22.57
N TRP A 119 13.20 10.03 -21.66
CA TRP A 119 12.21 9.00 -21.97
C TRP A 119 11.17 9.50 -23.00
N ARG A 120 10.72 10.77 -22.90
CA ARG A 120 9.74 11.34 -23.83
C ARG A 120 10.24 11.35 -25.28
N PHE A 121 11.55 11.56 -25.47
CA PHE A 121 12.16 11.55 -26.80
C PHE A 121 12.52 10.15 -27.30
N MET A 122 12.96 9.25 -26.42
CA MET A 122 13.49 7.94 -26.83
C MET A 122 12.45 6.81 -26.73
N GLY A 123 11.27 7.03 -26.19
CA GLY A 123 10.19 6.05 -26.01
C GLY A 123 10.50 4.91 -25.02
N LYS A 124 11.76 4.73 -24.64
CA LYS A 124 12.23 3.76 -23.65
C LYS A 124 13.25 4.39 -22.73
N THR A 125 13.30 3.93 -21.48
CA THR A 125 14.24 4.43 -20.49
C THR A 125 14.51 3.39 -19.39
N ILE A 126 15.44 3.71 -18.49
CA ILE A 126 15.70 2.91 -17.28
C ILE A 126 14.43 2.89 -16.41
N SER A 127 14.13 1.75 -15.82
CA SER A 127 13.01 1.62 -14.87
C SER A 127 13.16 2.62 -13.70
N PRO A 128 12.05 3.04 -13.03
CA PRO A 128 12.11 4.07 -12.01
C PRO A 128 13.13 3.77 -10.91
N ILE A 129 14.00 4.78 -10.61
CA ILE A 129 15.02 4.69 -9.57
C ILE A 129 14.38 5.07 -8.23
N GLU A 130 13.48 4.21 -7.74
CA GLU A 130 12.80 4.40 -6.46
C GLU A 130 12.88 3.14 -5.60
N PRO A 131 13.09 3.27 -4.26
CA PRO A 131 13.15 2.11 -3.36
C PRO A 131 11.88 1.25 -3.36
N SER A 132 10.73 1.82 -3.69
CA SER A 132 9.45 1.10 -3.79
C SER A 132 9.42 0.05 -4.88
N GLU A 133 10.16 0.24 -5.97
CA GLU A 133 10.27 -0.74 -7.06
C GLU A 133 10.90 -2.06 -6.62
N THR A 134 11.68 -2.05 -5.52
CA THR A 134 12.23 -3.26 -4.88
C THR A 134 11.16 -4.28 -4.52
N MET A 135 9.92 -3.85 -4.28
CA MET A 135 8.81 -4.76 -3.98
C MET A 135 8.53 -5.71 -5.15
N GLN A 136 8.65 -5.25 -6.40
CA GLN A 136 8.46 -6.09 -7.59
C GLN A 136 9.56 -7.16 -7.67
N THR A 137 10.80 -6.81 -7.31
CA THR A 137 11.90 -7.77 -7.27
C THR A 137 11.67 -8.82 -6.19
N LEU A 138 11.27 -8.43 -4.99
CA LEU A 138 11.03 -9.35 -3.88
C LEU A 138 9.78 -10.23 -4.10
N GLN A 139 8.77 -9.73 -4.80
CA GLN A 139 7.51 -10.45 -5.02
C GLN A 139 7.49 -11.27 -6.31
N GLY A 140 8.08 -10.77 -7.38
CA GLY A 140 7.98 -11.34 -8.72
C GLY A 140 9.33 -11.65 -9.40
N GLY A 141 10.46 -11.39 -8.73
CA GLY A 141 11.79 -11.62 -9.29
C GLY A 141 12.23 -10.60 -10.35
N ALA A 142 11.47 -9.53 -10.59
CA ALA A 142 11.80 -8.51 -11.58
C ALA A 142 12.92 -7.59 -11.06
N ILE A 143 14.16 -7.81 -11.49
CA ILE A 143 15.30 -6.94 -11.14
C ILE A 143 15.16 -5.64 -11.91
N ASN A 144 14.97 -4.54 -11.19
CA ASN A 144 14.81 -3.19 -11.72
C ASN A 144 15.83 -2.22 -11.12
N ALA A 145 15.93 -1.01 -11.69
CA ALA A 145 16.89 0.01 -11.24
C ALA A 145 16.60 0.47 -9.79
N GLY A 146 15.34 0.47 -9.37
CA GLY A 146 14.94 0.80 -8.00
C GLY A 146 15.47 -0.17 -6.96
N PHE A 147 15.50 -1.48 -7.26
CA PHE A 147 16.11 -2.49 -6.40
C PHE A 147 17.61 -2.28 -6.25
N ILE A 148 18.32 -2.07 -7.37
CA ILE A 148 19.77 -1.83 -7.36
C ILE A 148 20.08 -0.58 -6.54
N PHE A 149 19.35 0.52 -6.80
CA PHE A 149 19.50 1.76 -6.04
C PHE A 149 19.27 1.54 -4.54
N PHE A 150 18.23 0.81 -4.15
CA PHE A 150 17.90 0.58 -2.75
C PHE A 150 18.96 -0.29 -2.05
N ALA A 151 19.46 -1.33 -2.72
CA ALA A 151 20.54 -2.16 -2.20
C ALA A 151 21.83 -1.35 -1.99
N VAL A 152 22.23 -0.56 -2.98
CA VAL A 152 23.40 0.34 -2.89
C VAL A 152 23.21 1.39 -1.78
N ALA A 153 22.01 1.96 -1.65
CA ALA A 153 21.69 2.93 -0.61
C ALA A 153 21.74 2.33 0.81
N ILE A 154 21.32 1.06 0.98
CA ILE A 154 21.48 0.33 2.26
C ILE A 154 22.96 0.09 2.56
N LEU A 155 23.75 -0.39 1.60
CA LEU A 155 25.18 -0.62 1.77
C LEU A 155 25.92 0.70 2.10
N ALA A 156 25.61 1.77 1.38
CA ALA A 156 26.13 3.10 1.69
C ALA A 156 25.73 3.56 3.11
N THR A 157 24.51 3.24 3.55
CA THR A 157 24.03 3.58 4.89
C THR A 157 24.75 2.78 5.99
N LEU A 158 25.12 1.55 5.74
CA LEU A 158 25.93 0.75 6.67
C LEU A 158 27.31 1.38 6.94
N ILE A 159 27.86 2.14 5.98
CA ILE A 159 29.16 2.79 6.10
C ILE A 159 29.00 4.24 6.57
N PHE A 160 28.21 5.05 5.84
CA PHE A 160 28.10 6.50 6.01
C PHE A 160 26.89 6.94 6.84
N GLY A 161 26.11 5.98 7.35
CA GLY A 161 24.82 6.28 7.98
C GLY A 161 23.82 6.83 6.96
N ARG A 162 22.75 7.47 7.45
CA ARG A 162 21.66 8.01 6.61
C ARG A 162 22.06 9.21 5.73
N PHE A 163 23.26 9.17 5.17
CA PHE A 163 23.76 10.23 4.29
C PHE A 163 22.93 10.33 3.00
N VAL A 164 22.60 9.20 2.37
CA VAL A 164 21.76 9.17 1.17
C VAL A 164 20.40 9.83 1.42
N CYS A 165 19.77 9.58 2.57
CA CYS A 165 18.54 10.26 2.95
C CYS A 165 18.72 11.78 3.07
N GLY A 166 19.85 12.23 3.63
CA GLY A 166 20.11 13.65 3.87
C GLY A 166 20.44 14.48 2.64
N TRP A 167 20.98 13.85 1.58
CA TRP A 167 21.58 14.55 0.44
C TRP A 167 20.99 14.18 -0.92
N GLY A 168 20.39 12.97 -1.07
CA GLY A 168 19.91 12.46 -2.35
C GLY A 168 18.43 12.16 -2.44
N CYS A 169 17.66 12.27 -1.34
CA CYS A 169 16.26 11.88 -1.32
C CYS A 169 15.33 13.00 -1.80
N HIS A 170 14.52 12.73 -2.82
CA HIS A 170 13.55 13.69 -3.38
C HIS A 170 12.42 14.05 -2.39
N ILE A 171 11.98 13.12 -1.54
CA ILE A 171 10.98 13.41 -0.48
C ILE A 171 11.57 14.36 0.57
N LEU A 172 12.85 14.20 0.90
CA LEU A 172 13.53 15.13 1.79
C LEU A 172 13.61 16.54 1.17
N ALA A 173 13.89 16.64 -0.14
CA ALA A 173 13.88 17.91 -0.86
C ALA A 173 12.54 18.62 -0.75
N LEU A 174 11.42 17.87 -0.93
CA LEU A 174 10.06 18.40 -0.74
C LEU A 174 9.85 18.92 0.68
N GLN A 175 10.26 18.16 1.72
CA GLN A 175 10.09 18.59 3.10
C GLN A 175 10.95 19.81 3.45
N ASP A 176 12.17 19.89 2.93
CA ASP A 176 13.03 21.06 3.12
C ASP A 176 12.46 22.29 2.42
N PHE A 177 11.90 22.13 1.23
CA PHE A 177 11.21 23.20 0.50
C PHE A 177 9.98 23.70 1.28
N CYS A 178 9.12 22.80 1.76
CA CYS A 178 7.97 23.18 2.60
C CYS A 178 8.37 23.86 3.91
N ALA A 179 9.42 23.36 4.57
CA ALA A 179 9.94 23.99 5.78
C ALA A 179 10.53 25.38 5.51
N TRP A 180 11.17 25.57 4.36
CA TRP A 180 11.68 26.87 3.91
C TRP A 180 10.54 27.85 3.64
N MET A 181 9.47 27.42 2.93
CA MET A 181 8.26 28.24 2.70
C MET A 181 7.63 28.68 4.02
N LEU A 182 7.42 27.75 4.96
CA LEU A 182 6.87 28.06 6.28
C LEU A 182 7.73 29.09 7.04
N LYS A 183 9.04 28.95 6.98
CA LYS A 183 9.96 29.93 7.60
C LYS A 183 9.87 31.31 6.97
N LYS A 184 9.64 31.40 5.65
CA LYS A 184 9.43 32.69 4.95
C LYS A 184 8.21 33.45 5.47
N ILE A 185 7.14 32.75 5.83
CA ILE A 185 5.93 33.35 6.44
C ILE A 185 6.02 33.44 7.97
N GLY A 186 7.25 33.25 8.53
CA GLY A 186 7.52 33.37 9.95
C GLY A 186 7.07 32.20 10.83
N LEU A 187 6.73 31.06 10.23
CA LEU A 187 6.38 29.82 10.94
C LEU A 187 7.58 28.86 10.95
N THR A 188 8.16 28.63 12.11
CA THR A 188 9.26 27.66 12.27
C THR A 188 8.71 26.31 12.72
N PRO A 189 8.74 25.25 11.88
CA PRO A 189 8.21 23.94 12.24
C PRO A 189 8.83 23.40 13.52
N LYS A 190 7.97 23.07 14.51
CA LYS A 190 8.40 22.53 15.80
C LYS A 190 8.36 21.01 15.77
N PRO A 191 9.39 20.31 16.27
CA PRO A 191 9.42 18.85 16.27
C PRO A 191 8.40 18.27 17.25
N PHE A 192 7.59 17.33 16.77
CA PHE A 192 6.81 16.44 17.61
C PHE A 192 7.66 15.21 17.98
N ARG A 193 7.64 14.75 19.22
CA ARG A 193 8.47 13.62 19.68
C ARG A 193 7.58 12.60 20.40
N SER A 194 7.34 11.46 19.75
CA SER A 194 6.61 10.30 20.28
C SER A 194 7.54 9.10 20.43
N ARG A 195 7.31 8.26 21.43
CA ARG A 195 8.06 7.00 21.64
C ARG A 195 7.61 5.93 20.68
N LEU A 196 6.29 5.79 20.48
CA LEU A 196 5.70 4.71 19.69
C LEU A 196 5.67 5.02 18.20
N LEU A 197 5.29 6.23 17.80
CA LEU A 197 5.23 6.60 16.39
C LEU A 197 6.57 6.52 15.66
N VAL A 198 7.69 6.60 16.37
CA VAL A 198 9.03 6.44 15.77
C VAL A 198 9.26 5.02 15.21
N TYR A 199 8.47 4.02 15.63
CA TYR A 199 8.55 2.66 15.10
C TYR A 199 7.65 2.43 13.88
N VAL A 200 6.75 3.36 13.56
CA VAL A 200 5.88 3.27 12.38
C VAL A 200 6.67 3.06 11.07
N PRO A 201 7.77 3.79 10.80
CA PRO A 201 8.58 3.54 9.60
C PRO A 201 9.09 2.10 9.51
N LEU A 202 9.51 1.51 10.62
CA LEU A 202 9.97 0.12 10.64
C LEU A 202 8.80 -0.86 10.42
N GLY A 203 7.68 -0.66 11.11
CA GLY A 203 6.48 -1.48 10.91
C GLY A 203 5.97 -1.40 9.46
N ALA A 204 5.96 -0.21 8.87
CA ALA A 204 5.59 0.00 7.48
C ALA A 204 6.59 -0.67 6.51
N ALA A 205 7.89 -0.64 6.80
CA ALA A 205 8.90 -1.32 6.01
C ALA A 205 8.72 -2.86 6.06
N LEU A 206 8.51 -3.42 7.23
CA LEU A 206 8.23 -4.86 7.38
C LEU A 206 6.95 -5.26 6.65
N TYR A 207 5.90 -4.44 6.75
CA TYR A 207 4.66 -4.67 6.03
C TYR A 207 4.83 -4.62 4.50
N MET A 208 5.59 -3.66 3.98
CA MET A 208 5.77 -3.51 2.54
C MET A 208 6.69 -4.56 1.92
N PHE A 209 7.80 -4.87 2.57
CA PHE A 209 8.88 -5.66 1.97
C PHE A 209 8.93 -7.11 2.47
N VAL A 210 8.53 -7.37 3.71
CA VAL A 210 8.64 -8.70 4.32
C VAL A 210 7.31 -9.45 4.28
N TRP A 211 6.21 -8.78 4.66
CA TRP A 211 4.89 -9.40 4.76
C TRP A 211 4.40 -10.07 3.47
N PRO A 212 4.54 -9.52 2.26
CA PRO A 212 4.05 -10.19 1.04
C PRO A 212 4.75 -11.50 0.75
N THR A 213 6.04 -11.60 1.08
CA THR A 213 6.81 -12.85 0.97
C THR A 213 6.42 -13.85 2.06
N ALA A 214 6.27 -13.38 3.30
CA ALA A 214 5.83 -14.20 4.43
C ALA A 214 4.40 -14.73 4.19
N ALA A 215 3.48 -13.88 3.76
CA ALA A 215 2.10 -14.29 3.47
C ALA A 215 2.02 -15.37 2.38
N ARG A 216 2.86 -15.29 1.34
CA ARG A 216 2.96 -16.37 0.33
C ARG A 216 3.46 -17.67 0.93
N PHE A 217 4.46 -17.60 1.79
CA PHE A 217 5.00 -18.79 2.46
C PHE A 217 3.94 -19.49 3.32
N PHE A 218 3.10 -18.73 4.04
CA PHE A 218 2.06 -19.28 4.90
C PHE A 218 0.77 -19.68 4.16
N SER A 219 0.49 -19.13 2.98
CA SER A 219 -0.75 -19.37 2.23
C SER A 219 -0.60 -20.37 1.08
N SER A 220 0.61 -20.73 0.67
CA SER A 220 0.82 -21.68 -0.41
C SER A 220 0.60 -23.12 0.07
N SER A 221 -0.39 -23.78 -0.51
CA SER A 221 -0.70 -25.20 -0.31
C SER A 221 0.33 -26.15 -0.94
N GLY A 222 1.53 -25.69 -1.25
CA GLY A 222 2.60 -26.45 -1.83
C GLY A 222 3.96 -25.73 -1.75
N PRO A 223 5.09 -26.45 -1.83
CA PRO A 223 6.43 -25.89 -1.80
C PRO A 223 6.75 -25.15 -3.11
N GLY A 224 6.17 -23.97 -3.29
CA GLY A 224 6.64 -23.05 -4.31
C GLY A 224 8.01 -22.49 -3.93
N PRO A 225 8.89 -22.15 -4.88
CA PRO A 225 10.19 -21.61 -4.58
C PRO A 225 10.05 -20.31 -3.77
N LEU A 226 10.67 -20.27 -2.59
CA LEU A 226 10.74 -19.08 -1.71
C LEU A 226 11.32 -17.87 -2.45
N ILE A 227 12.22 -18.14 -3.38
CA ILE A 227 12.91 -17.13 -4.19
C ILE A 227 12.33 -17.20 -5.61
N PRO A 228 11.69 -16.12 -6.11
CA PRO A 228 11.18 -16.09 -7.48
C PRO A 228 12.33 -16.16 -8.49
N LYS A 229 12.06 -16.70 -9.68
CA LYS A 229 13.03 -16.65 -10.79
C LYS A 229 13.31 -15.20 -11.16
N PHE A 230 14.58 -14.82 -11.15
CA PHE A 230 14.96 -13.44 -11.46
C PHE A 230 14.91 -13.19 -12.97
N THR A 231 14.28 -12.07 -13.34
CA THR A 231 14.17 -11.59 -14.71
C THR A 231 14.66 -10.14 -14.79
N ASN A 232 15.21 -9.76 -15.96
CA ASN A 232 15.74 -8.43 -16.16
C ASN A 232 14.63 -7.44 -16.55
N HIS A 233 14.41 -6.43 -15.72
CA HIS A 233 13.46 -5.34 -15.92
C HIS A 233 14.11 -3.96 -15.75
N LEU A 234 15.38 -3.81 -16.14
CA LEU A 234 16.11 -2.54 -16.01
C LEU A 234 15.60 -1.46 -16.97
N VAL A 235 14.97 -1.84 -18.07
CA VAL A 235 14.43 -0.93 -19.08
C VAL A 235 12.91 -1.03 -19.13
N THR A 236 12.24 0.11 -19.31
CA THR A 236 10.79 0.20 -19.46
C THR A 236 10.39 1.09 -20.63
N ASN A 237 9.34 0.70 -21.35
CA ASN A 237 8.69 1.50 -22.40
C ASN A 237 7.46 2.24 -21.85
N ASN A 238 6.97 1.86 -20.67
CA ASN A 238 5.72 2.36 -20.07
C ASN A 238 5.96 3.23 -18.83
N PHE A 239 6.95 4.14 -18.91
CA PHE A 239 7.37 4.96 -17.78
C PHE A 239 6.24 5.82 -17.20
N TRP A 240 5.31 6.37 -18.01
CA TRP A 240 4.17 7.14 -17.56
C TRP A 240 3.19 6.35 -16.67
N GLN A 241 3.11 5.04 -16.85
CA GLN A 241 2.24 4.20 -16.01
C GLN A 241 2.74 4.12 -14.56
N THR A 242 3.97 4.53 -14.30
CA THR A 242 4.54 4.59 -12.95
C THR A 242 4.14 5.87 -12.20
N PHE A 243 3.64 6.90 -12.90
CA PHE A 243 3.24 8.16 -12.30
C PHE A 243 1.79 8.10 -11.80
N PRO A 244 1.51 8.66 -10.60
CA PRO A 244 0.15 8.79 -10.13
C PRO A 244 -0.62 9.82 -10.98
N SER A 245 -1.93 9.67 -11.03
CA SER A 245 -2.80 10.69 -11.62
C SER A 245 -2.71 12.00 -10.82
N VAL A 246 -2.96 13.13 -11.48
CA VAL A 246 -2.91 14.47 -10.86
C VAL A 246 -3.78 14.56 -9.59
N PRO A 247 -5.04 14.03 -9.55
CA PRO A 247 -5.87 14.03 -8.35
C PRO A 247 -5.27 13.30 -7.15
N VAL A 248 -4.28 12.44 -7.38
CA VAL A 248 -3.55 11.74 -6.31
C VAL A 248 -2.21 12.38 -6.01
N ALA A 249 -1.51 12.87 -7.03
CA ALA A 249 -0.20 13.49 -6.89
C ALA A 249 -0.25 14.77 -6.04
N ILE A 250 -1.23 15.64 -6.29
CA ILE A 250 -1.38 16.92 -5.57
C ILE A 250 -1.66 16.69 -4.07
N PRO A 251 -2.69 15.93 -3.65
CA PRO A 251 -2.90 15.62 -2.23
C PRO A 251 -1.71 14.91 -1.59
N PHE A 252 -1.03 14.02 -2.31
CA PHE A 252 0.18 13.38 -1.81
C PHE A 252 1.28 14.38 -1.46
N LEU A 253 1.58 15.33 -2.35
CA LEU A 253 2.58 16.37 -2.12
C LEU A 253 2.18 17.30 -0.97
N ILE A 254 0.90 17.66 -0.88
CA ILE A 254 0.37 18.52 0.19
C ILE A 254 0.47 17.78 1.54
N ILE A 255 0.00 16.54 1.64
CA ILE A 255 -0.03 15.80 2.90
C ILE A 255 1.39 15.40 3.33
N CYS A 256 2.14 14.72 2.46
CA CYS A 256 3.47 14.20 2.81
C CYS A 256 4.54 15.30 2.88
N GLY A 257 4.35 16.40 2.17
CA GLY A 257 5.22 17.57 2.22
C GLY A 257 4.75 18.57 3.27
N PHE A 258 3.74 19.38 2.93
CA PHE A 258 3.37 20.59 3.68
C PHE A 258 2.71 20.26 5.03
N VAL A 259 1.68 19.41 5.05
CA VAL A 259 0.87 19.13 6.25
C VAL A 259 1.69 18.40 7.32
N THR A 260 2.47 17.38 6.93
CA THR A 260 3.35 16.69 7.88
C THR A 260 4.47 17.59 8.41
N VAL A 261 5.02 18.47 7.59
CA VAL A 261 6.03 19.45 8.06
C VAL A 261 5.42 20.46 9.02
N TYR A 262 4.23 20.95 8.73
CA TYR A 262 3.53 21.91 9.57
C TYR A 262 3.21 21.37 10.96
N PHE A 263 2.64 20.16 11.04
CA PHE A 263 2.18 19.59 12.32
C PHE A 263 3.27 18.80 13.06
N LEU A 264 4.12 18.06 12.37
CA LEU A 264 5.06 17.12 12.97
C LEU A 264 6.53 17.63 13.00
N GLY A 265 6.80 18.74 12.31
CA GLY A 265 8.15 19.34 12.23
C GLY A 265 8.83 19.11 10.88
N SER A 266 9.96 19.78 10.67
CA SER A 266 10.65 19.89 9.36
C SER A 266 10.94 18.55 8.65
N LYS A 267 11.01 17.46 9.38
CA LYS A 267 11.21 16.08 8.87
C LYS A 267 10.13 15.12 9.36
N GLY A 268 8.89 15.64 9.49
CA GLY A 268 7.78 14.89 10.07
C GLY A 268 7.46 13.59 9.29
N PHE A 269 7.35 13.65 7.97
CA PHE A 269 7.13 12.46 7.15
C PHE A 269 8.29 11.47 7.24
N CYS A 270 9.53 11.95 7.11
CA CYS A 270 10.72 11.08 7.18
C CYS A 270 10.87 10.38 8.55
N THR A 271 10.35 10.99 9.61
CA THR A 271 10.46 10.47 10.99
C THR A 271 9.36 9.49 11.33
N TYR A 272 8.13 9.69 10.81
CA TYR A 272 6.94 8.96 11.28
C TYR A 272 6.17 8.20 10.21
N ALA A 273 6.46 8.41 8.91
CA ALA A 273 5.71 7.80 7.84
C ALA A 273 6.56 7.08 6.77
N CYS A 274 7.86 7.43 6.63
CA CYS A 274 8.69 6.90 5.55
C CYS A 274 9.18 5.47 5.86
N PRO A 275 8.72 4.42 5.14
CA PRO A 275 9.12 3.04 5.40
C PRO A 275 10.59 2.77 5.14
N TYR A 276 11.19 3.43 4.13
CA TYR A 276 12.61 3.30 3.83
C TYR A 276 13.48 3.80 5.01
N GLY A 277 12.97 4.83 5.72
CA GLY A 277 13.57 5.33 6.95
C GLY A 277 13.68 4.29 8.05
N GLY A 278 12.81 3.28 8.07
CA GLY A 278 12.87 2.14 8.97
C GLY A 278 14.13 1.29 8.75
N PHE A 279 14.37 0.85 7.53
CA PHE A 279 15.57 0.07 7.17
C PHE A 279 16.86 0.89 7.30
N PHE A 280 16.86 2.12 6.76
CA PHE A 280 18.02 3.00 6.90
C PHE A 280 18.34 3.35 8.35
N GLY A 281 17.33 3.43 9.23
CA GLY A 281 17.51 3.64 10.65
C GLY A 281 18.18 2.47 11.37
N LEU A 282 17.85 1.23 10.96
CA LEU A 282 18.54 0.03 11.47
C LEU A 282 19.98 -0.02 10.98
N ALA A 283 20.21 0.15 9.68
CA ALA A 283 21.53 0.17 9.07
C ALA A 283 22.43 1.29 9.68
N ASP A 284 21.86 2.47 9.94
CA ASP A 284 22.59 3.59 10.58
C ASP A 284 23.15 3.22 11.96
N LYS A 285 22.50 2.35 12.73
CA LYS A 285 23.02 1.94 14.05
C LYS A 285 24.36 1.22 13.95
N LEU A 286 24.62 0.54 12.83
CA LEU A 286 25.85 -0.18 12.55
C LEU A 286 26.92 0.72 11.90
N ALA A 287 26.54 1.87 11.36
CA ALA A 287 27.44 2.76 10.63
C ALA A 287 28.55 3.35 11.50
N PRO A 288 29.83 3.23 11.08
CA PRO A 288 30.96 3.82 11.79
C PRO A 288 31.10 5.34 11.56
N PHE A 289 30.60 5.87 10.45
CA PHE A 289 30.66 7.30 10.11
C PHE A 289 29.60 8.10 10.88
N ARG A 290 30.03 8.98 11.79
CA ARG A 290 29.13 9.72 12.69
C ARG A 290 29.59 11.13 12.97
N ILE A 291 28.66 11.98 13.41
CA ILE A 291 28.96 13.29 13.99
C ILE A 291 29.49 13.05 15.40
N ARG A 292 30.72 13.52 15.67
CA ARG A 292 31.46 13.37 16.90
C ARG A 292 31.79 14.73 17.51
N VAL A 293 32.23 14.75 18.75
CA VAL A 293 32.53 15.95 19.49
C VAL A 293 33.93 15.88 20.08
N THR A 294 34.64 17.00 20.03
CA THR A 294 35.91 17.24 20.75
C THR A 294 35.64 17.85 22.12
N ASP A 295 36.66 17.94 22.97
CA ASP A 295 36.55 18.54 24.31
C ASP A 295 36.35 20.06 24.26
N ALA A 296 36.53 20.72 23.10
CA ALA A 296 36.23 22.15 22.90
C ALA A 296 34.71 22.49 22.99
N CYS A 297 33.85 21.52 23.22
CA CYS A 297 32.39 21.70 23.29
C CYS A 297 31.98 22.36 24.63
N ASN A 298 31.46 23.57 24.57
CA ASN A 298 30.90 24.30 25.71
C ASN A 298 29.42 24.09 25.97
N GLN A 299 28.76 23.12 25.29
CA GLN A 299 27.34 22.78 25.45
C GLN A 299 26.35 23.94 25.13
N CYS A 300 26.70 24.85 24.24
CA CYS A 300 25.90 26.06 23.90
C CYS A 300 24.53 25.76 23.26
N GLY A 301 24.31 24.55 22.73
CA GLY A 301 23.03 24.11 22.17
C GLY A 301 22.72 24.58 20.73
N HIS A 302 23.60 25.35 20.07
CA HIS A 302 23.39 25.83 18.68
C HIS A 302 23.14 24.69 17.68
N CYS A 303 23.86 23.57 17.86
CA CYS A 303 23.71 22.36 17.04
C CYS A 303 22.30 21.77 17.12
N THR A 304 21.68 21.76 18.30
CA THR A 304 20.29 21.28 18.47
C THR A 304 19.26 22.27 17.93
N ALA A 305 19.49 23.57 18.15
CA ALA A 305 18.60 24.62 17.65
C ALA A 305 18.55 24.66 16.11
N THR A 306 19.63 24.25 15.43
CA THR A 306 19.71 24.18 13.96
C THR A 306 19.20 22.85 13.41
N CYS A 307 19.14 21.79 14.23
CA CYS A 307 18.78 20.44 13.76
C CYS A 307 17.34 20.39 13.27
N THR A 308 17.15 20.04 11.99
CA THR A 308 15.84 19.83 11.36
C THR A 308 15.31 18.40 11.50
N SER A 309 16.18 17.45 11.89
CA SER A 309 15.86 16.01 12.04
C SER A 309 15.40 15.62 13.45
N ASN A 310 14.99 16.57 14.28
CA ASN A 310 14.46 16.38 15.65
C ASN A 310 15.46 15.77 16.66
N VAL A 311 16.76 15.70 16.35
CA VAL A 311 17.78 15.13 17.22
C VAL A 311 18.23 16.15 18.25
N LEU A 312 18.37 15.73 19.51
CA LEU A 312 18.92 16.55 20.60
C LEU A 312 20.46 16.45 20.60
N VAL A 313 21.09 17.02 19.57
CA VAL A 313 22.53 16.87 19.30
C VAL A 313 23.40 17.19 20.53
N HIS A 314 23.15 18.33 21.22
CA HIS A 314 23.94 18.72 22.41
C HIS A 314 23.85 17.70 23.55
N ALA A 315 22.66 17.10 23.74
CA ALA A 315 22.46 16.11 24.80
C ALA A 315 23.12 14.76 24.43
N GLU A 316 23.09 14.38 23.15
CA GLU A 316 23.70 13.13 22.69
C GLU A 316 25.24 13.21 22.69
N VAL A 317 25.80 14.29 22.20
CA VAL A 317 27.27 14.44 22.23
C VAL A 317 27.82 14.57 23.67
N LYS A 318 27.02 15.10 24.62
CA LYS A 318 27.33 15.05 26.04
C LYS A 318 27.34 13.63 26.59
N ALA A 319 26.29 12.84 26.25
CA ALA A 319 26.10 11.53 26.83
C ALA A 319 26.94 10.42 26.15
N TYR A 320 27.22 10.53 24.85
CA TYR A 320 27.86 9.48 24.05
C TYR A 320 29.14 9.92 23.33
N LYS A 321 29.55 11.19 23.47
CA LYS A 321 30.62 11.81 22.68
C LYS A 321 30.37 11.79 21.16
N MET A 322 29.18 11.42 20.74
CA MET A 322 28.76 11.42 19.33
C MET A 322 27.22 11.42 19.22
N VAL A 323 26.71 11.62 17.99
CA VAL A 323 25.29 11.51 17.70
C VAL A 323 24.94 10.03 17.41
N VAL A 324 24.04 9.47 18.22
CA VAL A 324 23.59 8.06 18.13
C VAL A 324 22.17 7.88 17.61
N ASP A 325 21.35 8.94 17.64
CA ASP A 325 19.95 8.87 17.20
C ASP A 325 19.87 8.51 15.71
N PRO A 326 19.16 7.41 15.32
CA PRO A 326 19.00 7.03 13.93
C PRO A 326 18.15 8.03 13.12
N GLY A 327 17.50 8.99 13.76
CA GLY A 327 16.87 10.14 13.09
C GLY A 327 17.87 11.12 12.45
N CYS A 328 19.15 11.03 12.78
CA CYS A 328 20.18 11.89 12.19
C CYS A 328 20.43 11.54 10.72
N MET A 329 20.07 12.46 9.82
CA MET A 329 20.21 12.29 8.36
C MET A 329 21.57 12.79 7.82
N LYS A 330 22.57 12.99 8.68
CA LYS A 330 23.93 13.42 8.30
C LYS A 330 23.94 14.67 7.39
N CYS A 331 23.05 15.64 7.67
CA CYS A 331 22.95 16.89 6.89
C CYS A 331 24.11 17.86 7.17
N MET A 332 24.92 17.62 8.19
CA MET A 332 26.10 18.38 8.61
C MET A 332 25.81 19.84 9.04
N ASP A 333 24.55 20.27 9.12
CA ASP A 333 24.22 21.64 9.52
C ASP A 333 24.71 21.97 10.93
N CYS A 334 24.59 21.02 11.87
CA CYS A 334 25.06 21.19 13.24
C CYS A 334 26.59 21.33 13.34
N VAL A 335 27.35 20.73 12.43
CA VAL A 335 28.80 20.86 12.35
C VAL A 335 29.15 22.28 11.89
N SER A 336 28.51 22.77 10.83
CA SER A 336 28.82 24.07 10.22
C SER A 336 28.42 25.29 11.07
N VAL A 337 27.51 25.12 12.05
CA VAL A 337 27.09 26.23 12.94
C VAL A 337 27.77 26.20 14.30
N CYS A 338 28.63 25.23 14.59
CA CYS A 338 29.31 25.11 15.86
C CYS A 338 30.25 26.30 16.05
N PRO A 339 30.09 27.14 17.11
CA PRO A 339 30.94 28.34 17.29
C PRO A 339 32.37 28.00 17.63
N ASN A 340 32.61 26.84 18.25
CA ASN A 340 33.94 26.41 18.70
C ASN A 340 34.53 25.33 17.79
N ASP A 341 33.91 25.05 16.62
CA ASP A 341 34.27 23.99 15.68
C ASP A 341 34.48 22.62 16.38
N ALA A 342 33.77 22.43 17.51
CA ALA A 342 33.87 21.24 18.36
C ALA A 342 33.17 20.00 17.76
N LEU A 343 32.30 20.15 16.76
CA LEU A 343 31.64 19.07 16.09
C LEU A 343 32.32 18.73 14.76
N TYR A 344 32.59 17.47 14.53
CA TYR A 344 33.18 16.99 13.28
C TYR A 344 32.53 15.66 12.86
N VAL A 345 32.74 15.26 11.61
CA VAL A 345 32.35 13.92 11.12
C VAL A 345 33.61 13.05 11.05
N GLY A 346 33.45 11.80 11.48
CA GLY A 346 34.57 10.86 11.47
C GLY A 346 34.13 9.42 11.66
N PHE A 347 35.03 8.53 11.27
CA PHE A 347 34.87 7.07 11.48
C PHE A 347 35.24 6.68 12.91
N GLY A 348 34.67 5.56 13.39
CA GLY A 348 34.94 5.02 14.70
C GLY A 348 33.82 4.07 15.18
N LYS A 349 33.75 3.82 16.50
CA LYS A 349 32.75 2.87 17.04
C LYS A 349 31.34 3.21 16.57
N PRO A 350 30.55 2.23 16.09
CA PRO A 350 29.16 2.44 15.69
C PRO A 350 28.24 2.69 16.91
N ALA A 351 27.01 3.17 16.68
CA ALA A 351 26.10 3.52 17.77
C ALA A 351 25.77 2.34 18.69
N ILE A 352 25.67 1.14 18.13
CA ILE A 352 25.34 -0.08 18.88
C ILE A 352 26.44 -0.46 19.89
N ALA A 353 27.70 -0.07 19.64
CA ALA A 353 28.86 -0.40 20.46
C ALA A 353 29.21 0.67 21.53
N VAL A 354 28.33 1.66 21.73
CA VAL A 354 28.63 2.77 22.67
C VAL A 354 27.60 2.78 23.78
N SER A 355 28.10 2.73 25.02
CA SER A 355 27.28 2.85 26.23
C SER A 355 27.04 4.32 26.60
N LYS A 356 25.92 4.59 27.26
CA LYS A 356 25.56 5.91 27.74
C LYS A 356 26.42 6.28 28.96
N SER A 357 27.09 7.44 28.92
CA SER A 357 27.94 7.92 30.03
C SER A 357 27.16 8.71 31.08
N SER A 358 26.14 9.49 30.72
CA SER A 358 25.31 10.24 31.69
C SER A 358 24.10 10.93 31.06
N GLY A 359 23.08 11.22 31.87
CA GLY A 359 21.99 12.17 31.58
C GLY A 359 20.82 11.63 30.72
N LYS A 360 19.72 12.39 30.71
CA LYS A 360 18.56 12.18 29.83
C LYS A 360 18.86 12.70 28.42
N THR A 361 18.86 11.83 27.42
CA THR A 361 19.12 12.18 26.01
C THR A 361 17.86 12.45 25.20
N ARG A 362 16.67 12.08 25.70
CA ARG A 362 15.42 12.20 24.97
C ARG A 362 14.34 12.89 25.79
N ASN A 363 13.74 13.93 25.24
CA ASN A 363 12.54 14.57 25.76
C ASN A 363 11.39 14.24 24.80
N TYR A 364 10.33 13.65 25.35
CA TYR A 364 9.14 13.29 24.59
C TYR A 364 8.06 14.36 24.77
N SER A 365 7.27 14.55 23.71
CA SER A 365 6.19 15.55 23.68
C SER A 365 4.92 15.06 24.35
N VAL A 366 4.82 13.74 24.64
CA VAL A 366 3.61 13.05 25.07
C VAL A 366 3.89 12.13 26.25
N THR A 367 2.88 11.93 27.12
CA THR A 367 2.89 11.00 28.24
C THR A 367 2.55 9.58 27.78
N TRP A 368 2.73 8.55 28.62
CA TRP A 368 2.42 7.16 28.25
C TRP A 368 0.95 6.91 27.89
N PRO A 369 -0.07 7.41 28.63
CA PRO A 369 -1.45 7.28 28.21
C PRO A 369 -1.73 7.94 26.85
N GLU A 370 -1.13 9.10 26.58
CA GLU A 370 -1.23 9.77 25.28
C GLU A 370 -0.54 8.99 24.17
N GLU A 371 0.56 8.28 24.44
CA GLU A 371 1.23 7.39 23.47
C GLU A 371 0.33 6.23 23.05
N ILE A 372 -0.34 5.58 24.03
CA ILE A 372 -1.26 4.48 23.76
C ILE A 372 -2.47 4.97 22.96
N LEU A 373 -3.08 6.07 23.39
CA LEU A 373 -4.17 6.71 22.64
C LEU A 373 -3.71 7.09 21.23
N GLY A 374 -2.52 7.68 21.11
CA GLY A 374 -1.93 8.06 19.82
C GLY A 374 -1.70 6.86 18.91
N ALA A 375 -1.23 5.74 19.42
CA ALA A 375 -1.06 4.51 18.65
C ALA A 375 -2.40 3.93 18.16
N ALA A 376 -3.43 3.92 19.02
CA ALA A 376 -4.77 3.46 18.64
C ALA A 376 -5.39 4.36 17.54
N VAL A 377 -5.29 5.69 17.72
CA VAL A 377 -5.77 6.66 16.73
C VAL A 377 -5.01 6.52 15.41
N PHE A 378 -3.69 6.31 15.46
CA PHE A 378 -2.87 6.10 14.27
C PHE A 378 -3.33 4.86 13.49
N LEU A 379 -3.48 3.73 14.16
CA LEU A 379 -3.91 2.47 13.52
C LEU A 379 -5.33 2.60 12.97
N GLY A 380 -6.27 3.13 13.75
CA GLY A 380 -7.63 3.37 13.30
C GLY A 380 -7.70 4.29 12.08
N SER A 381 -6.95 5.41 12.11
CA SER A 381 -6.86 6.34 10.97
C SER A 381 -6.21 5.68 9.74
N LEU A 382 -5.14 4.92 9.92
CA LEU A 382 -4.47 4.21 8.82
C LEU A 382 -5.43 3.22 8.13
N LEU A 383 -6.17 2.45 8.91
CA LEU A 383 -7.16 1.49 8.38
C LEU A 383 -8.32 2.22 7.67
N SER A 384 -8.78 3.34 8.23
CA SER A 384 -9.88 4.13 7.67
C SER A 384 -9.55 4.76 6.32
N VAL A 385 -8.33 5.28 6.14
CA VAL A 385 -7.99 6.05 4.93
C VAL A 385 -7.21 5.27 3.89
N ARG A 386 -6.55 4.17 4.28
CA ARG A 386 -5.74 3.40 3.35
C ARG A 386 -6.59 2.81 2.24
N GLY A 387 -6.34 3.28 1.04
CA GLY A 387 -6.98 2.75 -0.15
C GLY A 387 -8.40 3.22 -0.38
N VAL A 388 -8.98 4.07 0.48
CA VAL A 388 -10.31 4.58 0.26
C VAL A 388 -10.44 5.22 -1.13
N TYR A 389 -11.55 4.98 -1.81
CA TYR A 389 -11.86 5.39 -3.19
C TYR A 389 -10.86 4.95 -4.26
N GLY A 390 -9.97 4.05 -3.96
CA GLY A 390 -8.89 3.80 -4.91
C GLY A 390 -7.83 4.90 -4.96
N LEU A 391 -7.95 6.00 -4.22
CA LEU A 391 -7.16 7.23 -4.38
C LEU A 391 -6.04 7.43 -3.35
N VAL A 392 -6.13 6.82 -2.16
CA VAL A 392 -5.18 7.06 -1.07
C VAL A 392 -4.08 6.01 -1.03
N PRO A 393 -2.85 6.33 -1.53
CA PRO A 393 -1.73 5.42 -1.47
C PRO A 393 -1.25 5.20 -0.03
N PHE A 394 -0.57 4.07 0.22
CA PHE A 394 -0.11 3.67 1.54
C PHE A 394 0.76 4.75 2.24
N LEU A 395 1.71 5.36 1.53
CA LEU A 395 2.57 6.39 2.10
C LEU A 395 1.78 7.65 2.49
N MET A 396 0.79 8.05 1.68
CA MET A 396 -0.09 9.16 2.00
C MET A 396 -0.94 8.84 3.23
N ALA A 397 -1.45 7.62 3.33
CA ALA A 397 -2.22 7.17 4.50
C ALA A 397 -1.38 7.20 5.79
N LEU A 398 -0.10 6.80 5.74
CA LEU A 398 0.83 6.92 6.87
C LEU A 398 1.03 8.38 7.32
N GLY A 399 1.23 9.27 6.34
CA GLY A 399 1.35 10.71 6.60
C GLY A 399 0.07 11.28 7.21
N TYR A 400 -1.07 10.97 6.63
CA TYR A 400 -2.40 11.37 7.12
C TYR A 400 -2.65 10.88 8.55
N ALA A 401 -2.44 9.58 8.82
CA ALA A 401 -2.63 8.99 10.14
C ALA A 401 -1.73 9.62 11.21
N SER A 402 -0.48 9.95 10.85
CA SER A 402 0.45 10.64 11.77
C SER A 402 -0.07 12.05 12.14
N VAL A 403 -0.63 12.77 11.17
CA VAL A 403 -1.24 14.10 11.40
C VAL A 403 -2.52 13.96 12.23
N THR A 404 -3.38 13.00 11.93
CA THR A 404 -4.61 12.71 12.70
C THR A 404 -4.26 12.45 14.17
N THR A 405 -3.23 11.64 14.42
CA THR A 405 -2.72 11.39 15.79
C THR A 405 -2.30 12.68 16.49
N PHE A 406 -1.52 13.51 15.81
CA PHE A 406 -1.10 14.81 16.37
C PHE A 406 -2.30 15.70 16.69
N LEU A 407 -3.24 15.85 15.75
CA LEU A 407 -4.44 16.68 15.94
C LEU A 407 -5.27 16.19 17.13
N THR A 408 -5.54 14.89 17.22
CA THR A 408 -6.31 14.29 18.32
C THR A 408 -5.63 14.54 19.67
N LEU A 409 -4.33 14.28 19.79
CA LEU A 409 -3.60 14.52 21.04
C LEU A 409 -3.53 16.01 21.41
N LYS A 410 -3.39 16.89 20.41
CA LYS A 410 -3.39 18.34 20.65
C LYS A 410 -4.77 18.85 21.05
N THR A 411 -5.84 18.34 20.44
CA THR A 411 -7.24 18.64 20.80
C THR A 411 -7.55 18.13 22.20
N TRP A 412 -7.12 16.93 22.55
CA TRP A 412 -7.26 16.39 23.90
C TRP A 412 -6.63 17.31 24.95
N ARG A 413 -5.45 17.86 24.68
CA ARG A 413 -4.78 18.85 25.54
C ARG A 413 -5.48 20.20 25.51
N LEU A 414 -6.05 20.63 24.38
CA LEU A 414 -6.80 21.89 24.28
C LEU A 414 -7.99 21.93 25.25
N LEU A 415 -8.65 20.78 25.43
CA LEU A 415 -9.82 20.65 26.31
C LEU A 415 -9.46 20.51 27.79
N ARG A 416 -8.17 20.29 28.14
CA ARG A 416 -7.73 20.02 29.54
C ARG A 416 -6.72 21.01 30.09
N ALA A 417 -5.91 21.63 29.23
CA ALA A 417 -4.85 22.49 29.67
C ALA A 417 -5.34 23.94 29.85
N SER A 418 -4.99 24.55 30.95
CA SER A 418 -5.26 25.97 31.22
C SER A 418 -4.48 26.88 30.28
N GLU A 419 -3.28 26.47 29.85
CA GLU A 419 -2.45 27.21 28.89
C GLU A 419 -1.91 26.26 27.82
N LEU A 420 -2.24 26.54 26.58
CA LEU A 420 -1.76 25.81 25.41
C LEU A 420 -1.49 26.75 24.25
N SER A 421 -0.33 26.63 23.66
CA SER A 421 0.03 27.39 22.44
C SER A 421 0.40 26.46 21.28
N PHE A 422 0.18 26.93 20.06
CA PHE A 422 0.63 26.30 18.84
C PHE A 422 1.29 27.35 17.94
N TYR A 423 2.57 27.21 17.68
CA TYR A 423 3.41 28.24 17.07
C TYR A 423 3.37 29.55 17.89
N ARG A 424 2.87 30.62 17.28
CA ARG A 424 2.67 31.94 17.88
C ARG A 424 1.24 32.19 18.40
N PHE A 425 0.34 31.21 18.18
CA PHE A 425 -1.04 31.35 18.57
C PHE A 425 -1.29 30.71 19.94
N ASN A 426 -1.88 31.49 20.86
CA ASN A 426 -2.37 30.93 22.13
C ASN A 426 -3.74 30.28 21.83
N LEU A 427 -3.81 28.96 22.04
CA LEU A 427 -5.04 28.18 21.86
C LEU A 427 -5.93 28.28 23.10
N THR A 428 -5.32 28.18 24.30
CA THR A 428 -5.98 28.46 25.58
C THR A 428 -5.14 29.44 26.40
N SER A 429 -5.81 30.28 27.18
CA SER A 429 -5.20 31.17 28.17
C SER A 429 -6.13 31.29 29.34
N SER A 430 -5.59 31.17 30.55
CA SER A 430 -6.34 31.19 31.82
C SER A 430 -7.55 30.24 31.83
N GLY A 431 -7.39 29.05 31.27
CA GLY A 431 -8.45 28.04 31.19
C GLY A 431 -9.55 28.29 30.15
N ARG A 432 -9.48 29.40 29.38
CA ARG A 432 -10.48 29.73 28.33
C ARG A 432 -9.90 29.50 26.96
N ILE A 433 -10.68 28.85 26.08
CA ILE A 433 -10.32 28.65 24.67
C ILE A 433 -10.38 30.00 23.95
N GLN A 434 -9.26 30.39 23.32
CA GLN A 434 -9.12 31.61 22.55
C GLN A 434 -9.69 31.42 21.12
N LYS A 435 -9.86 32.54 20.36
CA LYS A 435 -10.34 32.48 18.96
C LYS A 435 -9.51 31.50 18.10
N ALA A 436 -8.17 31.50 18.23
CA ALA A 436 -7.31 30.56 17.54
C ALA A 436 -7.53 29.10 18.00
N GLY A 437 -7.88 28.89 19.27
CA GLY A 437 -8.23 27.57 19.80
C GLY A 437 -9.54 27.03 19.20
N TRP A 438 -10.55 27.86 19.06
CA TRP A 438 -11.80 27.51 18.37
C TRP A 438 -11.57 27.17 16.90
N GLY A 439 -10.76 27.96 16.19
CA GLY A 439 -10.35 27.63 14.80
C GLY A 439 -9.62 26.29 14.71
N PHE A 440 -8.67 26.02 15.63
CA PHE A 440 -7.97 24.74 15.70
C PHE A 440 -8.92 23.57 15.99
N LEU A 441 -9.87 23.77 16.92
CA LEU A 441 -10.87 22.74 17.26
C LEU A 441 -11.77 22.43 16.07
N GLY A 442 -12.31 23.47 15.39
CA GLY A 442 -13.12 23.31 14.19
C GLY A 442 -12.39 22.54 13.08
N PHE A 443 -11.13 22.92 12.80
CA PHE A 443 -10.28 22.18 11.85
C PHE A 443 -10.07 20.73 12.27
N SER A 444 -9.80 20.46 13.55
CA SER A 444 -9.61 19.11 14.06
C SER A 444 -10.87 18.26 13.96
N ILE A 445 -12.04 18.82 14.27
CA ILE A 445 -13.34 18.14 14.13
C ILE A 445 -13.60 17.80 12.65
N PHE A 446 -13.38 18.76 11.76
CA PHE A 446 -13.53 18.52 10.31
C PHE A 446 -12.60 17.41 9.83
N TRP A 447 -11.31 17.44 10.23
CA TRP A 447 -10.33 16.43 9.85
C TRP A 447 -10.68 15.03 10.38
N VAL A 448 -11.09 14.94 11.64
CA VAL A 448 -11.53 13.69 12.28
C VAL A 448 -12.83 13.21 11.66
N GLY A 449 -13.74 14.11 11.31
CA GLY A 449 -14.99 13.81 10.59
C GLY A 449 -14.72 13.18 9.22
N LEU A 450 -13.78 13.75 8.44
CA LEU A 450 -13.33 13.15 7.17
C LEU A 450 -12.71 11.75 7.39
N ASN A 451 -11.95 11.59 8.48
CA ASN A 451 -11.38 10.29 8.82
C ASN A 451 -12.45 9.25 9.16
N ALA A 452 -13.45 9.63 9.94
CA ALA A 452 -14.58 8.76 10.31
C ALA A 452 -15.41 8.37 9.06
N HIS A 453 -15.71 9.36 8.21
CA HIS A 453 -16.38 9.13 6.94
C HIS A 453 -15.60 8.18 6.02
N SER A 454 -14.29 8.41 5.87
CA SER A 454 -13.43 7.50 5.10
C SER A 454 -13.43 6.09 5.68
N GLY A 455 -13.44 5.96 7.01
CA GLY A 455 -13.51 4.67 7.70
C GLY A 455 -14.84 3.96 7.45
N TRP A 456 -15.96 4.71 7.43
CA TRP A 456 -17.26 4.17 7.12
C TRP A 456 -17.35 3.65 5.67
N VAL A 457 -16.87 4.44 4.70
CA VAL A 457 -16.82 4.00 3.29
C VAL A 457 -15.90 2.79 3.16
N ARG A 458 -14.71 2.82 3.79
CA ARG A 458 -13.75 1.72 3.73
C ARG A 458 -14.26 0.43 4.36
N TYR A 459 -15.06 0.53 5.42
CA TYR A 459 -15.75 -0.63 6.01
C TYR A 459 -16.69 -1.28 4.99
N HIS A 460 -17.50 -0.47 4.31
CA HIS A 460 -18.43 -0.99 3.31
C HIS A 460 -17.69 -1.54 2.06
N GLU A 461 -16.63 -0.90 1.60
CA GLU A 461 -15.77 -1.49 0.55
C GLU A 461 -15.17 -2.83 0.99
N PHE A 462 -14.72 -2.95 2.23
CA PHE A 462 -14.12 -4.18 2.77
C PHE A 462 -15.13 -5.33 2.86
N GLU A 463 -16.33 -5.09 3.37
CA GLU A 463 -17.37 -6.13 3.45
C GLU A 463 -17.86 -6.51 2.05
N GLY A 464 -18.03 -5.55 1.13
CA GLY A 464 -18.32 -5.85 -0.27
C GLY A 464 -17.23 -6.69 -0.95
N ASP A 465 -15.94 -6.37 -0.72
CA ASP A 465 -14.80 -7.16 -1.19
C ASP A 465 -14.81 -8.59 -0.61
N ARG A 466 -15.19 -8.71 0.65
CA ARG A 466 -15.27 -9.99 1.36
C ARG A 466 -16.41 -10.87 0.79
N ALA A 467 -17.57 -10.29 0.51
CA ALA A 467 -18.67 -10.95 -0.16
C ALA A 467 -18.26 -11.39 -1.57
N PHE A 468 -17.63 -10.50 -2.34
CA PHE A 468 -17.11 -10.81 -3.68
C PHE A 468 -16.13 -11.99 -3.70
N GLN A 469 -15.25 -12.09 -2.71
CA GLN A 469 -14.30 -13.21 -2.61
C GLN A 469 -14.94 -14.56 -2.28
N ARG A 470 -16.16 -14.55 -1.74
CA ARG A 470 -16.90 -15.77 -1.37
C ARG A 470 -17.75 -16.33 -2.49
N ILE A 471 -17.93 -15.61 -3.61
CA ILE A 471 -18.63 -16.11 -4.79
C ILE A 471 -17.90 -17.33 -5.32
N GLN A 472 -18.67 -18.40 -5.56
CA GLN A 472 -18.15 -19.71 -5.95
C GLN A 472 -18.41 -20.07 -7.42
N ILE A 473 -19.41 -19.45 -8.06
CA ILE A 473 -19.68 -19.69 -9.48
C ILE A 473 -18.42 -19.35 -10.32
N PRO A 474 -17.96 -20.25 -11.21
CA PRO A 474 -16.88 -19.95 -12.13
C PRO A 474 -17.26 -18.82 -13.09
N ASP A 475 -16.32 -17.88 -13.33
CA ASP A 475 -16.56 -16.74 -14.22
C ASP A 475 -16.97 -17.18 -15.64
N GLU A 476 -16.37 -18.28 -16.15
CA GLU A 476 -16.68 -18.83 -17.47
C GLU A 476 -18.11 -19.34 -17.55
N LEU A 477 -18.60 -19.98 -16.48
CA LEU A 477 -19.98 -20.45 -16.43
C LEU A 477 -20.94 -19.26 -16.40
N ALA A 478 -20.69 -18.28 -15.56
CA ALA A 478 -21.50 -17.08 -15.49
C ALA A 478 -21.53 -16.34 -16.84
N LEU A 479 -20.37 -16.11 -17.46
CA LEU A 479 -20.25 -15.41 -18.74
C LEU A 479 -20.73 -16.24 -19.96
N ALA A 480 -20.98 -17.53 -19.82
CA ALA A 480 -21.60 -18.33 -20.86
C ALA A 480 -23.13 -18.10 -20.97
N GLN A 481 -23.73 -17.44 -20.00
CA GLN A 481 -25.17 -17.21 -19.87
C GLN A 481 -25.54 -15.75 -20.16
N THR A 482 -26.78 -15.50 -20.58
CA THR A 482 -27.37 -14.15 -20.54
C THR A 482 -27.87 -13.82 -19.13
N ASN A 483 -28.39 -14.83 -18.43
CA ASN A 483 -28.82 -14.72 -17.03
C ASN A 483 -28.18 -15.86 -16.20
N PRO A 484 -27.17 -15.58 -15.39
CA PRO A 484 -26.50 -16.56 -14.53
C PRO A 484 -27.30 -17.01 -13.29
N ASP A 485 -28.35 -16.27 -12.87
CA ASP A 485 -29.08 -16.53 -11.61
C ASP A 485 -29.50 -17.99 -11.40
N PRO A 486 -30.03 -18.75 -12.41
CA PRO A 486 -30.37 -20.14 -12.22
C PRO A 486 -29.22 -21.07 -11.81
N TRP A 487 -27.98 -20.65 -12.04
CA TRP A 487 -26.75 -21.40 -11.74
C TRP A 487 -26.14 -21.05 -10.40
N LEU A 488 -26.66 -20.01 -9.71
CA LEU A 488 -26.17 -19.59 -8.43
C LEU A 488 -26.56 -20.55 -7.32
N SER A 489 -25.60 -20.87 -6.46
CA SER A 489 -25.88 -21.54 -5.20
C SER A 489 -26.60 -20.60 -4.22
N PRO A 490 -27.35 -21.12 -3.23
CA PRO A 490 -27.94 -20.28 -2.18
C PRO A 490 -26.93 -19.39 -1.47
N ILE A 491 -25.68 -19.89 -1.29
CA ILE A 491 -24.57 -19.14 -0.67
C ILE A 491 -24.11 -18.01 -1.59
N ASP A 492 -24.05 -18.23 -2.90
CA ASP A 492 -23.68 -17.17 -3.86
C ASP A 492 -24.73 -16.07 -3.84
N ARG A 493 -26.04 -16.40 -3.85
CA ARG A 493 -27.11 -15.39 -3.77
C ARG A 493 -27.04 -14.53 -2.52
N GLU A 494 -26.81 -15.16 -1.35
CA GLU A 494 -26.61 -14.41 -0.09
C GLU A 494 -25.41 -13.46 -0.17
N ASN A 495 -24.27 -13.93 -0.67
CA ASN A 495 -23.08 -13.11 -0.82
C ASN A 495 -23.26 -11.97 -1.83
N ILE A 496 -24.01 -12.19 -2.92
CA ILE A 496 -24.33 -11.17 -3.91
C ILE A 496 -25.16 -10.06 -3.26
N LEU A 497 -26.26 -10.39 -2.59
CA LEU A 497 -27.12 -9.41 -1.90
C LEU A 497 -26.35 -8.62 -0.83
N GLU A 498 -25.50 -9.29 -0.04
CA GLU A 498 -24.64 -8.62 0.95
C GLU A 498 -23.66 -7.67 0.25
N GLY A 499 -22.99 -8.13 -0.81
CA GLY A 499 -22.00 -7.36 -1.56
C GLY A 499 -22.60 -6.14 -2.26
N GLU A 500 -23.73 -6.28 -2.95
CA GLU A 500 -24.47 -5.17 -3.56
C GLU A 500 -24.82 -4.10 -2.55
N LYS A 501 -25.46 -4.48 -1.44
CA LYS A 501 -25.82 -3.56 -0.35
C LYS A 501 -24.62 -2.77 0.16
N HIS A 502 -23.46 -3.41 0.30
CA HIS A 502 -22.26 -2.76 0.80
C HIS A 502 -21.63 -1.84 -0.25
N PHE A 503 -21.46 -2.27 -1.50
CA PHE A 503 -20.90 -1.42 -2.55
C PHE A 503 -21.83 -0.26 -2.91
N GLN A 504 -23.14 -0.45 -2.95
CA GLN A 504 -24.11 0.63 -3.14
C GLN A 504 -24.01 1.69 -2.03
N ARG A 505 -23.88 1.27 -0.76
CA ARG A 505 -23.67 2.22 0.34
C ARG A 505 -22.35 2.98 0.21
N ALA A 506 -21.27 2.28 -0.14
CA ALA A 506 -19.97 2.91 -0.36
C ALA A 506 -20.01 3.94 -1.51
N SER A 507 -20.75 3.63 -2.59
CA SER A 507 -20.92 4.51 -3.75
C SER A 507 -21.84 5.70 -3.44
N ASN A 508 -23.03 5.47 -2.87
CA ASN A 508 -24.04 6.50 -2.67
C ASN A 508 -23.65 7.56 -1.62
N PHE A 509 -22.90 7.16 -0.60
CA PHE A 509 -22.42 8.06 0.44
C PHE A 509 -20.96 8.46 0.27
N GLY A 510 -20.27 7.93 -0.73
CA GLY A 510 -18.89 8.28 -1.01
C GLY A 510 -18.73 9.71 -1.53
N LEU A 511 -17.64 10.39 -1.15
CA LEU A 511 -17.29 11.70 -1.69
C LEU A 511 -16.70 11.62 -3.10
N PHE A 512 -16.16 10.46 -3.45
CA PHE A 512 -15.55 10.19 -4.76
C PHE A 512 -15.98 8.80 -5.25
N MET A 513 -16.05 8.66 -6.56
CA MET A 513 -16.37 7.40 -7.20
C MET A 513 -15.18 6.41 -7.09
N ASN A 514 -15.45 5.21 -6.59
CA ASN A 514 -14.49 4.12 -6.58
C ASN A 514 -14.74 3.19 -7.77
N SER A 515 -13.97 3.39 -8.84
CA SER A 515 -14.12 2.61 -10.07
C SER A 515 -13.84 1.11 -9.92
N GLU A 516 -13.07 0.69 -8.91
CA GLU A 516 -12.87 -0.73 -8.61
C GLU A 516 -14.11 -1.34 -7.95
N ALA A 517 -14.72 -0.61 -7.01
CA ALA A 517 -15.97 -1.02 -6.39
C ALA A 517 -17.12 -1.09 -7.40
N LEU A 518 -17.19 -0.15 -8.34
CA LEU A 518 -18.18 -0.18 -9.44
C LEU A 518 -18.03 -1.40 -10.33
N SER A 519 -16.80 -1.80 -10.68
CA SER A 519 -16.58 -3.01 -11.49
C SER A 519 -17.05 -4.28 -10.78
N LYS A 520 -16.88 -4.33 -9.45
CA LYS A 520 -17.35 -5.47 -8.63
C LYS A 520 -18.87 -5.45 -8.45
N LEU A 521 -19.44 -4.27 -8.26
CA LEU A 521 -20.90 -4.09 -8.21
C LEU A 521 -21.52 -4.52 -9.56
N ALA A 522 -20.93 -4.11 -10.68
CA ALA A 522 -21.36 -4.53 -12.00
C ALA A 522 -21.36 -6.06 -12.17
N TRP A 523 -20.39 -6.73 -11.58
CA TRP A 523 -20.36 -8.20 -11.58
C TRP A 523 -21.51 -8.80 -10.76
N PHE A 524 -21.84 -8.24 -9.61
CA PHE A 524 -22.99 -8.69 -8.83
C PHE A 524 -24.31 -8.46 -9.57
N GLU A 525 -24.53 -7.27 -10.13
CA GLU A 525 -25.73 -6.97 -10.93
C GLU A 525 -25.89 -7.96 -12.11
N TYR A 526 -24.78 -8.30 -12.78
CA TYR A 526 -24.80 -9.32 -13.83
C TYR A 526 -25.20 -10.70 -13.29
N LEU A 527 -24.63 -11.11 -12.15
CA LEU A 527 -24.97 -12.39 -11.52
C LEU A 527 -26.44 -12.45 -11.06
N SER A 528 -26.99 -11.31 -10.62
CA SER A 528 -28.41 -11.16 -10.24
C SER A 528 -29.35 -11.13 -11.46
N GLY A 529 -28.81 -11.13 -12.69
CA GLY A 529 -29.58 -11.13 -13.94
C GLY A 529 -29.81 -9.72 -14.54
N ASP A 530 -29.34 -8.63 -13.90
CA ASP A 530 -29.41 -7.28 -14.46
C ASP A 530 -28.16 -6.96 -15.31
N ALA A 531 -28.12 -7.57 -16.50
CA ALA A 531 -27.02 -7.39 -17.45
C ALA A 531 -26.93 -5.94 -17.99
N GLU A 532 -28.06 -5.21 -18.12
CA GLU A 532 -28.05 -3.82 -18.61
C GLU A 532 -27.43 -2.86 -17.57
N GLN A 533 -27.82 -2.99 -16.31
CA GLN A 533 -27.19 -2.23 -15.21
C GLN A 533 -25.70 -2.51 -15.09
N SER A 534 -25.32 -3.78 -15.26
CA SER A 534 -23.91 -4.19 -15.27
C SER A 534 -23.11 -3.48 -16.38
N VAL A 535 -23.63 -3.42 -17.61
CA VAL A 535 -23.00 -2.74 -18.75
C VAL A 535 -22.79 -1.24 -18.45
N GLU A 536 -23.78 -0.59 -17.85
CA GLU A 536 -23.71 0.83 -17.48
C GLU A 536 -22.64 1.07 -16.41
N LEU A 537 -22.62 0.28 -15.35
CA LEU A 537 -21.62 0.39 -14.28
C LEU A 537 -20.20 0.12 -14.79
N LEU A 538 -20.02 -0.84 -15.71
CA LEU A 538 -18.72 -1.10 -16.34
C LEU A 538 -18.28 0.06 -17.23
N SER A 539 -19.21 0.74 -17.91
CA SER A 539 -18.90 1.96 -18.67
C SER A 539 -18.37 3.07 -17.76
N GLN A 540 -19.10 3.36 -16.68
CA GLN A 540 -18.70 4.35 -15.69
C GLN A 540 -17.35 4.00 -15.03
N ALA A 541 -17.13 2.74 -14.72
CA ALA A 541 -15.85 2.28 -14.19
C ALA A 541 -14.70 2.50 -15.19
N ALA A 542 -14.90 2.15 -16.46
CA ALA A 542 -13.90 2.27 -17.51
C ALA A 542 -13.49 3.73 -17.80
N GLU A 543 -14.39 4.69 -17.66
CA GLU A 543 -14.11 6.13 -17.82
C GLU A 543 -13.05 6.62 -16.81
N HIS A 544 -13.09 6.10 -15.59
CA HIS A 544 -12.20 6.52 -14.49
C HIS A 544 -10.98 5.62 -14.32
N GLN A 545 -10.91 4.49 -15.03
CA GLN A 545 -9.80 3.56 -15.00
C GLN A 545 -8.80 3.81 -16.13
N LYS A 546 -7.58 3.26 -15.98
CA LYS A 546 -6.51 3.32 -16.98
C LYS A 546 -5.78 1.99 -17.07
N GLY A 547 -5.15 1.76 -18.23
CA GLY A 547 -4.31 0.58 -18.46
C GLY A 547 -5.06 -0.72 -18.24
N GLN A 548 -4.48 -1.65 -17.47
CA GLN A 548 -5.05 -3.00 -17.28
C GLN A 548 -6.46 -3.00 -16.68
N ALA A 549 -6.74 -2.14 -15.70
CA ALA A 549 -8.07 -2.09 -15.08
C ALA A 549 -9.14 -1.67 -16.10
N ARG A 550 -8.86 -0.64 -16.89
CA ARG A 550 -9.75 -0.21 -17.99
C ARG A 550 -9.95 -1.32 -19.01
N ALA A 551 -8.86 -1.98 -19.44
CA ALA A 551 -8.95 -3.07 -20.40
C ALA A 551 -9.85 -4.21 -19.91
N LEU A 552 -9.79 -4.56 -18.63
CA LEU A 552 -10.62 -5.61 -18.04
C LEU A 552 -12.10 -5.19 -17.95
N SER A 553 -12.39 -3.96 -17.49
CA SER A 553 -13.78 -3.48 -17.46
C SER A 553 -14.40 -3.42 -18.85
N LEU A 554 -13.64 -2.97 -19.86
CA LEU A 554 -14.09 -2.99 -21.25
C LEU A 554 -14.26 -4.41 -21.81
N TYR A 555 -13.40 -5.36 -21.42
CA TYR A 555 -13.55 -6.76 -21.78
C TYR A 555 -14.84 -7.37 -21.20
N TYR A 556 -15.09 -7.21 -19.89
CA TYR A 556 -16.33 -7.70 -19.28
C TYR A 556 -17.55 -7.05 -19.89
N ARG A 557 -17.52 -5.72 -20.12
CA ARG A 557 -18.59 -5.01 -20.81
C ARG A 557 -18.86 -5.58 -22.20
N GLY A 558 -17.80 -5.79 -22.99
CA GLY A 558 -17.93 -6.38 -24.34
C GLY A 558 -18.48 -7.79 -24.31
N THR A 559 -18.05 -8.61 -23.35
CA THR A 559 -18.55 -9.98 -23.18
C THR A 559 -20.04 -10.00 -22.83
N ILE A 560 -20.48 -9.16 -21.87
CA ILE A 560 -21.89 -9.06 -21.48
C ILE A 560 -22.74 -8.52 -22.64
N LEU A 561 -22.24 -7.54 -23.39
CA LEU A 561 -22.91 -7.03 -24.60
C LEU A 561 -23.08 -8.12 -25.68
N ASN A 562 -22.12 -9.05 -25.83
CA ASN A 562 -22.28 -10.23 -26.70
C ASN A 562 -23.45 -11.12 -26.24
N ARG A 563 -23.59 -11.31 -24.92
CA ARG A 563 -24.73 -12.11 -24.37
C ARG A 563 -26.09 -11.45 -24.57
N LEU A 564 -26.08 -10.09 -24.57
CA LEU A 564 -27.28 -9.28 -24.87
C LEU A 564 -27.60 -9.17 -26.37
N GLY A 565 -26.78 -9.75 -27.27
CA GLY A 565 -26.95 -9.64 -28.71
C GLY A 565 -26.57 -8.29 -29.32
N ARG A 566 -25.91 -7.40 -28.51
CA ARG A 566 -25.48 -6.05 -28.94
C ARG A 566 -24.08 -6.09 -29.54
N TYR A 567 -23.89 -6.87 -30.59
CA TYR A 567 -22.60 -7.29 -31.12
C TYR A 567 -21.69 -6.15 -31.62
N GLU A 568 -22.27 -5.08 -32.23
CA GLU A 568 -21.45 -3.93 -32.70
C GLU A 568 -20.87 -3.14 -31.54
N GLN A 569 -21.66 -2.97 -30.47
CA GLN A 569 -21.19 -2.31 -29.24
C GLN A 569 -20.19 -3.19 -28.49
N ALA A 570 -20.39 -4.50 -28.49
CA ALA A 570 -19.45 -5.48 -27.94
C ALA A 570 -18.09 -5.39 -28.65
N ARG A 571 -18.09 -5.45 -30.00
CA ARG A 571 -16.89 -5.32 -30.82
C ARG A 571 -16.12 -4.02 -30.50
N THR A 572 -16.83 -2.89 -30.46
CA THR A 572 -16.21 -1.59 -30.12
C THR A 572 -15.55 -1.62 -28.74
N SER A 573 -16.25 -2.15 -27.73
CA SER A 573 -15.71 -2.26 -26.36
C SER A 573 -14.48 -3.17 -26.30
N LEU A 574 -14.49 -4.28 -27.05
CA LEU A 574 -13.37 -5.23 -27.12
C LEU A 574 -12.17 -4.66 -27.89
N ASP A 575 -12.41 -3.87 -28.94
CA ASP A 575 -11.36 -3.13 -29.65
C ASP A 575 -10.67 -2.11 -28.74
N GLU A 576 -11.45 -1.35 -27.95
CA GLU A 576 -10.89 -0.45 -26.93
C GLU A 576 -10.11 -1.21 -25.88
N ALA A 577 -10.58 -2.36 -25.41
CA ALA A 577 -9.87 -3.22 -24.46
C ALA A 577 -8.50 -3.65 -25.01
N LEU A 578 -8.48 -4.10 -26.25
CA LEU A 578 -7.27 -4.53 -26.96
C LEU A 578 -6.31 -3.37 -27.24
N ALA A 579 -6.82 -2.16 -27.51
CA ALA A 579 -6.00 -0.96 -27.64
C ALA A 579 -5.29 -0.58 -26.32
N GLN A 580 -5.94 -0.83 -25.17
CA GLN A 580 -5.33 -0.62 -23.85
C GLN A 580 -4.33 -1.74 -23.50
N ARG A 581 -4.65 -2.98 -23.92
CA ARG A 581 -3.87 -4.16 -23.59
C ARG A 581 -3.92 -5.17 -24.72
N GLY A 582 -2.97 -5.05 -25.64
CA GLY A 582 -2.87 -5.88 -26.83
C GLY A 582 -2.57 -7.37 -26.62
N ASP A 583 -2.25 -7.80 -25.40
CA ASP A 583 -2.00 -9.20 -25.03
C ASP A 583 -3.23 -9.89 -24.38
N LEU A 584 -4.39 -9.21 -24.32
CA LEU A 584 -5.60 -9.75 -23.70
C LEU A 584 -6.30 -10.78 -24.64
N ILE A 585 -5.89 -12.04 -24.52
CA ILE A 585 -6.35 -13.14 -25.40
C ILE A 585 -7.88 -13.33 -25.31
N LEU A 586 -8.46 -13.28 -24.11
CA LEU A 586 -9.91 -13.43 -23.91
C LEU A 586 -10.73 -12.35 -24.64
N ALA A 587 -10.21 -11.12 -24.74
CA ALA A 587 -10.88 -10.07 -25.51
C ALA A 587 -10.85 -10.36 -27.03
N ARG A 588 -9.81 -11.02 -27.55
CA ARG A 588 -9.79 -11.48 -28.95
C ARG A 588 -10.82 -12.57 -29.20
N GLN A 589 -10.90 -13.52 -28.27
CA GLN A 589 -11.90 -14.60 -28.37
C GLN A 589 -13.32 -14.04 -28.46
N GLU A 590 -13.69 -13.15 -27.53
CA GLU A 590 -15.01 -12.50 -27.51
C GLU A 590 -15.23 -11.59 -28.74
N LYS A 591 -14.20 -10.89 -29.23
CA LYS A 591 -14.29 -10.10 -30.46
C LYS A 591 -14.57 -10.98 -31.68
N GLY A 592 -13.97 -12.15 -31.76
CA GLY A 592 -14.28 -13.11 -32.82
C GLY A 592 -15.75 -13.55 -32.80
N GLU A 593 -16.32 -13.77 -31.60
CA GLU A 593 -17.75 -14.07 -31.46
C GLU A 593 -18.65 -12.92 -31.94
N SER A 594 -18.29 -11.66 -31.54
CA SER A 594 -19.02 -10.47 -32.06
C SER A 594 -19.01 -10.43 -33.59
N LEU A 595 -17.84 -10.63 -34.20
CA LEU A 595 -17.69 -10.61 -35.66
C LEU A 595 -18.43 -11.74 -36.34
N TRP A 596 -18.45 -12.94 -35.75
CA TRP A 596 -19.19 -14.10 -36.26
C TRP A 596 -20.69 -13.84 -36.31
N GLN A 597 -21.25 -13.31 -35.24
CA GLN A 597 -22.65 -12.95 -35.13
C GLN A 597 -23.08 -11.79 -36.05
N LEU A 598 -22.14 -10.87 -36.35
CA LEU A 598 -22.31 -9.80 -37.34
C LEU A 598 -22.20 -10.28 -38.79
N GLY A 599 -22.01 -11.59 -39.04
CA GLY A 599 -21.85 -12.17 -40.36
C GLY A 599 -20.44 -11.95 -40.98
N ARG A 600 -19.50 -11.32 -40.27
CA ARG A 600 -18.13 -11.06 -40.71
C ARG A 600 -17.24 -12.27 -40.43
N LYS A 601 -17.62 -13.41 -41.02
CA LYS A 601 -17.09 -14.74 -40.69
C LYS A 601 -15.59 -14.87 -40.90
N GLU A 602 -15.04 -14.37 -42.01
CA GLU A 602 -13.61 -14.44 -42.31
C GLU A 602 -12.76 -13.63 -41.31
N GLU A 603 -13.27 -12.49 -40.88
CA GLU A 603 -12.59 -11.66 -39.88
C GLU A 603 -12.64 -12.33 -38.50
N ALA A 604 -13.74 -13.00 -38.15
CA ALA A 604 -13.85 -13.77 -36.92
C ALA A 604 -12.79 -14.87 -36.85
N ILE A 605 -12.67 -15.65 -37.92
CA ILE A 605 -11.67 -16.72 -38.06
C ILE A 605 -10.25 -16.14 -37.92
N ALA A 606 -9.96 -15.04 -38.62
CA ALA A 606 -8.64 -14.40 -38.54
C ALA A 606 -8.28 -13.96 -37.10
N VAL A 607 -9.25 -13.41 -36.36
CA VAL A 607 -9.04 -12.99 -34.96
C VAL A 607 -8.85 -14.20 -34.04
N TRP A 608 -9.58 -15.29 -34.25
CA TRP A 608 -9.42 -16.51 -33.46
C TRP A 608 -8.09 -17.21 -33.77
N ILE A 609 -7.64 -17.23 -35.04
CA ILE A 609 -6.31 -17.73 -35.42
C ILE A 609 -5.19 -16.92 -34.70
N ASP A 610 -5.27 -15.57 -34.67
CA ASP A 610 -4.30 -14.75 -33.90
C ASP A 610 -4.32 -15.11 -32.41
N ALA A 611 -5.49 -15.40 -31.84
CA ALA A 611 -5.59 -15.84 -30.45
C ALA A 611 -4.90 -17.19 -30.20
N VAL A 612 -5.13 -18.18 -31.05
CA VAL A 612 -4.55 -19.52 -30.94
C VAL A 612 -3.03 -19.50 -31.21
N GLN A 613 -2.55 -18.70 -32.14
CA GLN A 613 -1.11 -18.52 -32.40
C GLN A 613 -0.37 -17.97 -31.16
N ARG A 614 -1.05 -17.18 -30.33
CA ARG A 614 -0.49 -16.67 -29.08
C ARG A 614 -0.55 -17.68 -27.93
N ASN A 615 -1.57 -18.53 -27.93
CA ASN A 615 -1.73 -19.62 -26.98
C ASN A 615 -2.50 -20.79 -27.64
N ALA A 616 -1.79 -21.81 -28.05
CA ALA A 616 -2.36 -23.00 -28.73
C ALA A 616 -3.30 -23.82 -27.81
N SER A 617 -3.22 -23.69 -26.50
CA SER A 617 -4.02 -24.48 -25.54
C SER A 617 -5.38 -23.85 -25.21
N LEU A 618 -5.91 -22.98 -26.08
CA LEU A 618 -7.23 -22.35 -25.89
C LEU A 618 -8.34 -23.29 -26.38
N ALA A 619 -8.83 -24.16 -25.48
CA ALA A 619 -9.82 -25.16 -25.81
C ALA A 619 -11.08 -24.56 -26.45
N LEU A 620 -11.68 -23.51 -25.86
CA LEU A 620 -12.87 -22.85 -26.44
C LEU A 620 -12.56 -22.25 -27.82
N THR A 621 -11.44 -21.52 -27.98
CA THR A 621 -11.11 -20.87 -29.27
C THR A 621 -10.87 -21.91 -30.37
N ASN A 622 -10.21 -23.05 -30.07
CA ASN A 622 -10.01 -24.11 -31.01
C ASN A 622 -11.37 -24.77 -31.41
N ASN A 623 -12.29 -24.96 -30.46
CA ASN A 623 -13.64 -25.42 -30.76
C ASN A 623 -14.42 -24.44 -31.66
N LEU A 624 -14.29 -23.11 -31.38
CA LEU A 624 -14.92 -22.09 -32.22
C LEU A 624 -14.38 -22.09 -33.65
N LEU A 625 -13.06 -22.23 -33.81
CA LEU A 625 -12.42 -22.37 -35.11
C LEU A 625 -12.87 -23.62 -35.84
N ALA A 626 -12.89 -24.76 -35.15
CA ALA A 626 -13.36 -26.02 -35.74
C ALA A 626 -14.78 -25.90 -36.29
N GLY A 627 -15.72 -25.39 -35.47
CA GLY A 627 -17.11 -25.20 -35.90
C GLY A 627 -17.28 -24.14 -36.99
N ALA A 628 -16.53 -23.06 -36.95
CA ALA A 628 -16.54 -22.01 -37.96
C ALA A 628 -16.05 -22.53 -39.32
N GLU A 629 -14.89 -23.19 -39.35
CA GLU A 629 -14.25 -23.70 -40.57
C GLU A 629 -15.08 -24.83 -41.19
N GLN A 630 -15.60 -25.76 -40.36
CA GLN A 630 -16.50 -26.81 -40.82
C GLN A 630 -17.78 -26.22 -41.43
N SER A 631 -18.37 -25.19 -40.83
CA SER A 631 -19.58 -24.53 -41.38
C SER A 631 -19.33 -23.80 -42.70
N LEU A 632 -18.08 -23.51 -43.04
CA LEU A 632 -17.65 -22.91 -44.31
C LEU A 632 -17.11 -23.93 -45.31
N GLY A 633 -17.23 -25.25 -45.01
CA GLY A 633 -16.73 -26.32 -45.85
C GLY A 633 -15.21 -26.54 -45.82
N ARG A 634 -14.51 -25.94 -44.87
CA ARG A 634 -13.06 -26.11 -44.66
C ARG A 634 -12.79 -27.26 -43.69
N PHE A 635 -13.12 -28.48 -44.11
CA PHE A 635 -13.13 -29.63 -43.21
C PHE A 635 -11.74 -30.06 -42.74
N VAL A 636 -10.69 -29.86 -43.53
CA VAL A 636 -9.31 -30.22 -43.14
C VAL A 636 -8.80 -29.33 -41.98
N GLU A 637 -8.96 -28.05 -42.13
CA GLU A 637 -8.56 -27.05 -41.11
C GLU A 637 -9.45 -27.21 -39.85
N GLY A 638 -10.77 -27.37 -40.04
CA GLY A 638 -11.71 -27.57 -38.94
C GLY A 638 -11.37 -28.81 -38.11
N THR A 639 -11.06 -29.95 -38.77
CA THR A 639 -10.65 -31.20 -38.08
C THR A 639 -9.31 -31.01 -37.34
N ALA A 640 -8.38 -30.25 -37.90
CA ALA A 640 -7.12 -29.98 -37.22
C ALA A 640 -7.33 -29.19 -35.90
N HIS A 641 -8.20 -28.17 -35.93
CA HIS A 641 -8.55 -27.40 -34.73
C HIS A 641 -9.39 -28.22 -33.75
N GLU A 642 -10.25 -29.07 -34.17
CA GLU A 642 -11.02 -29.99 -33.32
C GLU A 642 -10.08 -30.94 -32.56
N ASN A 643 -9.12 -31.56 -33.25
CA ASN A 643 -8.09 -32.39 -32.61
C ASN A 643 -7.27 -31.63 -31.57
N GLN A 644 -6.94 -30.38 -31.84
CA GLN A 644 -6.24 -29.51 -30.90
C GLN A 644 -7.13 -29.16 -29.71
N ALA A 645 -8.41 -28.93 -29.93
CA ALA A 645 -9.41 -28.70 -28.90
C ALA A 645 -9.55 -29.92 -27.98
N ASP A 646 -9.69 -31.12 -28.53
CA ASP A 646 -9.82 -32.36 -27.76
C ASP A 646 -8.61 -32.64 -26.87
N GLN A 647 -7.38 -32.27 -27.31
CA GLN A 647 -6.16 -32.38 -26.51
C GLN A 647 -6.08 -31.35 -25.38
N SER A 648 -6.68 -30.18 -25.53
CA SER A 648 -6.60 -29.06 -24.59
C SER A 648 -7.84 -28.91 -23.70
N THR A 649 -8.94 -29.57 -24.02
CA THR A 649 -10.21 -29.52 -23.28
C THR A 649 -10.10 -30.38 -22.01
N PRO A 650 -10.26 -29.79 -20.80
CA PRO A 650 -10.33 -30.58 -19.57
C PRO A 650 -11.53 -31.52 -19.58
N ASP A 651 -11.32 -32.81 -19.26
CA ASP A 651 -12.36 -33.81 -19.21
C ASP A 651 -13.20 -33.70 -17.90
N VAL A 652 -13.89 -32.56 -17.77
CA VAL A 652 -14.73 -32.17 -16.64
C VAL A 652 -16.13 -31.85 -17.11
N PRO A 653 -17.19 -32.43 -16.48
CA PRO A 653 -18.59 -32.27 -16.94
C PRO A 653 -18.98 -30.80 -17.14
N LEU A 654 -18.69 -29.95 -16.16
CA LEU A 654 -19.01 -28.53 -16.20
C LEU A 654 -18.36 -27.82 -17.38
N TYR A 655 -17.10 -28.15 -17.69
CA TYR A 655 -16.37 -27.51 -18.78
C TYR A 655 -16.94 -27.87 -20.14
N HIS A 656 -17.25 -29.16 -20.35
CA HIS A 656 -17.95 -29.62 -21.59
C HIS A 656 -19.33 -29.00 -21.72
N TRP A 657 -20.08 -28.86 -20.62
CA TRP A 657 -21.36 -28.18 -20.63
C TRP A 657 -21.29 -26.73 -21.08
N MET A 658 -20.33 -25.98 -20.51
CA MET A 658 -20.06 -24.58 -20.88
C MET A 658 -19.67 -24.43 -22.36
N LEU A 659 -18.81 -25.31 -22.88
CA LEU A 659 -18.47 -25.34 -24.30
C LEU A 659 -19.67 -25.56 -25.17
N GLY A 660 -20.52 -26.59 -24.82
CA GLY A 660 -21.74 -26.89 -25.53
C GLY A 660 -22.68 -25.68 -25.63
N MET A 661 -22.88 -24.97 -24.51
CA MET A 661 -23.74 -23.77 -24.49
C MET A 661 -23.16 -22.63 -25.36
N ARG A 662 -21.87 -22.39 -25.31
CA ARG A 662 -21.23 -21.35 -26.13
C ARG A 662 -21.32 -21.67 -27.63
N LEU A 663 -21.02 -22.90 -28.02
CA LEU A 663 -21.08 -23.35 -29.40
C LEU A 663 -22.52 -23.29 -29.93
N LYS A 664 -23.51 -23.72 -29.12
CA LYS A 664 -24.93 -23.65 -29.48
C LYS A 664 -25.41 -22.22 -29.70
N ALA A 665 -25.01 -21.28 -28.83
CA ALA A 665 -25.31 -19.84 -28.97
C ALA A 665 -24.75 -19.21 -30.28
N LEU A 666 -23.71 -19.81 -30.84
CA LEU A 666 -23.09 -19.38 -32.11
C LEU A 666 -23.59 -20.19 -33.32
N GLY A 667 -24.56 -21.07 -33.13
CA GLY A 667 -25.13 -21.88 -34.20
C GLY A 667 -24.30 -23.10 -34.60
N MET A 668 -23.27 -23.46 -33.84
CA MET A 668 -22.39 -24.62 -34.10
C MET A 668 -22.95 -25.87 -33.41
N ASN A 669 -24.16 -26.28 -33.83
CA ASN A 669 -25.00 -27.26 -33.10
C ASN A 669 -24.35 -28.64 -32.99
N GLU A 670 -23.65 -29.11 -34.01
CA GLU A 670 -23.06 -30.46 -34.04
C GLU A 670 -21.96 -30.61 -32.97
N LEU A 671 -21.04 -29.69 -32.92
CA LEU A 671 -20.00 -29.66 -31.86
C LEU A 671 -20.60 -29.39 -30.48
N ALA A 672 -21.64 -28.56 -30.38
CA ALA A 672 -22.34 -28.32 -29.13
C ALA A 672 -22.93 -29.62 -28.55
N GLU A 673 -23.63 -30.43 -29.35
CA GLU A 673 -24.20 -31.72 -28.91
C GLU A 673 -23.10 -32.72 -28.53
N LYS A 674 -21.97 -32.77 -29.26
CA LYS A 674 -20.78 -33.57 -28.86
C LYS A 674 -20.36 -33.26 -27.41
N HIS A 675 -20.26 -32.01 -27.09
CA HIS A 675 -19.87 -31.59 -25.74
C HIS A 675 -20.95 -31.80 -24.68
N PHE A 676 -22.25 -31.60 -24.99
CA PHE A 676 -23.33 -31.93 -24.07
C PHE A 676 -23.38 -33.43 -23.77
N HIS A 677 -23.24 -34.29 -24.80
CA HIS A 677 -23.17 -35.74 -24.62
C HIS A 677 -21.96 -36.12 -23.72
N ARG A 678 -20.79 -35.51 -23.93
CA ARG A 678 -19.63 -35.80 -23.09
C ARG A 678 -19.86 -35.38 -21.65
N ALA A 679 -20.46 -34.21 -21.39
CA ALA A 679 -20.81 -33.75 -20.05
C ALA A 679 -21.75 -34.75 -19.33
N ILE A 680 -22.79 -35.23 -20.02
CA ILE A 680 -23.75 -36.22 -19.50
C ILE A 680 -23.08 -37.58 -19.25
N GLN A 681 -22.17 -38.01 -20.13
CA GLN A 681 -21.40 -39.26 -19.92
C GLN A 681 -20.52 -39.18 -18.65
N LEU A 682 -19.92 -38.03 -18.37
CA LEU A 682 -19.09 -37.83 -17.22
C LEU A 682 -19.88 -37.66 -15.90
N ASP A 683 -21.08 -37.04 -16.00
CA ASP A 683 -22.03 -36.87 -14.90
C ASP A 683 -23.47 -36.84 -15.40
N PRO A 684 -24.27 -37.93 -15.19
CA PRO A 684 -25.64 -37.98 -15.62
C PRO A 684 -26.57 -36.88 -15.09
N GLY A 685 -26.19 -36.22 -13.98
CA GLY A 685 -26.94 -35.09 -13.42
C GLY A 685 -27.04 -33.88 -14.37
N TYR A 686 -26.22 -33.84 -15.41
CA TYR A 686 -26.31 -32.79 -16.44
C TYR A 686 -27.44 -33.01 -17.45
N GLN A 687 -28.11 -34.19 -17.47
CA GLN A 687 -29.24 -34.45 -18.35
C GLN A 687 -30.46 -33.56 -18.01
N GLU A 688 -30.63 -33.20 -16.75
CA GLU A 688 -31.74 -32.37 -16.27
C GLU A 688 -31.47 -30.86 -16.36
N ARG A 689 -30.30 -30.48 -16.79
CA ARG A 689 -29.91 -29.05 -16.87
C ARG A 689 -30.44 -28.42 -18.16
N PRO A 690 -30.82 -27.13 -18.11
CA PRO A 690 -31.24 -26.42 -19.34
C PRO A 690 -30.04 -26.28 -20.30
N LYS A 691 -30.29 -26.72 -21.57
CA LYS A 691 -29.32 -26.61 -22.67
C LYS A 691 -29.41 -25.27 -23.36
#